data_63a0c5197b132ebc7637e5b688e484dd
#
_entry.id   63a0c5197b132ebc7637e5b688e484dd
#
_cell.length_a   1.000
_cell.length_b   1.000
_cell.length_c   1.000
_cell.angle_alpha   90.00
_cell.angle_beta   90.00
_cell.angle_gamma   90.00
#
_symmetry.space_group_name_H-M   'P 1'
#
loop_
_entity.id
_entity.type
_entity.pdbx_description
1 polymer ?
#
loop_
_entity_poly.entity_id
_entity_poly.type
_entity_poly.pdbx_seq_one_letter_code
_entity_poly.pdbx_strand_id
1 'polypeptide(L)'
;MKQAFLLFLILLSVSFTETEKIEFKQDVSTIHGIKVGLPEEPILDLIIKNNRPVLSTKTQSFEWGGKRWTNVKRIKNKKIVAKNLPEDAGELLSMVNFNDKIVAGCSNGLYIQEARNIWNRILPSDKNYSWSPKNVAALTIDTKGNLWIGAEQGVGRFNGETWKLFTGNEGLPYNHFTSAAAGLNGIVWFGTEKGAIRVENDYFYYRFSRRWLPDDHVNDLVVDESGTVWIGTNKGLGQIDSKEITFEEKAFFFTKQTEDRHNRMGFIAPNELKEPYNKASYQLGISDNDGMYTSMYGAAQSFRYAVNGDKEAKKLANRSLKACKWLVDITHESGFPARVIIPIDYREPVNEIYSREYNKRNQRSDPFWKDIYPRFPTSEDGKYLWKCDTSSDELAGHYFFYGIYYDLVAETDEEKEMVKEVVRDITDHLIRNGFLLRDHDGKSTRWGNFSPEFCNSIWGWDQRGLNSMMMLSFLNVATHVTGDPKYEETAEMLREKYNYHINAMHAKEFFPPENVVPWDNNLSLMSLYGLINYEQDPELLLMYRESLEYAWLNISKQKNAFWNAIYGGLCQKFSQDVELGIFNSEFVFPENELYAPFKSELFSNWDARSEDILETLERIPLDLIGYEMDNTHRLDIQIDETPGQKKGMGWRNDSYAVPVDERGHVRLDRDGFALLYREVGGGKSEQEGTFYLLPYYMSLYHNLIQK
;
A
#
# COMPACT_ATOMS: atom_id res chain seq x y z
N MET A 1 -5.01 -47.61 62.72
CA MET A 1 -4.28 -46.38 62.33
C MET A 1 -4.57 -46.13 60.86
N LYS A 2 -5.51 -45.27 60.59
CA LYS A 2 -5.89 -44.88 59.23
C LYS A 2 -5.22 -43.53 58.96
N GLN A 3 -4.27 -43.48 58.00
CA GLN A 3 -3.75 -42.22 57.48
C GLN A 3 -4.62 -41.76 56.32
N ALA A 4 -5.20 -40.57 56.49
CA ALA A 4 -5.93 -39.89 55.44
C ALA A 4 -4.94 -39.11 54.58
N PHE A 5 -4.96 -39.37 53.26
CA PHE A 5 -4.26 -38.57 52.24
C PHE A 5 -5.17 -37.43 51.84
N LEU A 6 -4.76 -36.20 52.13
CA LEU A 6 -5.43 -34.99 51.71
C LEU A 6 -4.85 -34.55 50.35
N LEU A 7 -5.62 -34.70 49.27
CA LEU A 7 -5.28 -34.19 47.94
C LEU A 7 -5.61 -32.70 47.89
N PHE A 8 -4.59 -31.85 47.77
CA PHE A 8 -4.75 -30.42 47.47
C PHE A 8 -4.88 -30.25 45.96
N LEU A 9 -6.08 -30.01 45.47
CA LEU A 9 -6.31 -29.51 44.11
C LEU A 9 -5.97 -28.01 44.06
N ILE A 10 -4.84 -27.66 43.47
CA ILE A 10 -4.55 -26.29 43.07
C ILE A 10 -5.28 -26.07 41.74
N LEU A 11 -6.40 -25.36 41.80
CA LEU A 11 -7.04 -24.75 40.65
C LEU A 11 -6.17 -23.58 40.21
N LEU A 12 -5.33 -23.79 39.18
CA LEU A 12 -4.75 -22.70 38.39
C LEU A 12 -5.90 -22.08 37.59
N SER A 13 -6.43 -20.98 38.09
CA SER A 13 -7.22 -20.04 37.28
C SER A 13 -6.26 -19.38 36.29
N VAL A 14 -6.20 -19.91 35.07
CA VAL A 14 -5.63 -19.19 33.95
C VAL A 14 -6.62 -18.05 33.67
N SER A 15 -6.34 -16.88 34.21
CA SER A 15 -6.96 -15.65 33.72
C SER A 15 -6.45 -15.44 32.28
N PHE A 16 -7.31 -15.70 31.31
CA PHE A 16 -7.13 -15.12 29.99
C PHE A 16 -7.18 -13.61 30.17
N THR A 17 -6.05 -12.95 30.23
CA THR A 17 -5.99 -11.51 29.93
C THR A 17 -6.40 -11.40 28.47
N GLU A 18 -7.59 -10.80 28.23
CA GLU A 18 -7.90 -10.26 26.91
C GLU A 18 -6.72 -9.36 26.53
N THR A 19 -5.97 -9.75 25.51
CA THR A 19 -4.97 -8.86 24.92
C THR A 19 -5.74 -7.63 24.43
N GLU A 20 -5.39 -6.45 24.94
CA GLU A 20 -5.98 -5.19 24.47
C GLU A 20 -5.76 -5.14 22.95
N LYS A 21 -6.87 -5.09 22.20
CA LYS A 21 -6.81 -4.96 20.75
C LYS A 21 -6.23 -3.60 20.40
N ILE A 22 -5.26 -3.58 19.49
CA ILE A 22 -4.64 -2.34 19.02
C ILE A 22 -5.66 -1.58 18.16
N GLU A 23 -6.15 -0.46 18.69
CA GLU A 23 -7.03 0.47 17.98
C GLU A 23 -6.23 1.61 17.37
N PHE A 24 -6.64 2.06 16.20
CA PHE A 24 -6.07 3.22 15.53
C PHE A 24 -7.15 4.06 14.84
N LYS A 25 -6.79 5.29 14.49
CA LYS A 25 -7.71 6.22 13.84
C LYS A 25 -7.65 6.06 12.31
N GLN A 26 -8.76 5.66 11.72
CA GLN A 26 -8.95 5.59 10.28
C GLN A 26 -9.68 6.82 9.77
N ASP A 27 -9.01 7.64 8.97
CA ASP A 27 -9.65 8.76 8.28
C ASP A 27 -10.57 8.26 7.16
N VAL A 28 -11.77 8.83 7.11
CA VAL A 28 -12.80 8.56 6.10
C VAL A 28 -13.31 9.87 5.53
N SER A 29 -13.19 10.04 4.23
CA SER A 29 -13.66 11.24 3.54
C SER A 29 -15.10 11.09 3.04
N THR A 30 -15.85 12.17 3.13
CA THR A 30 -17.17 12.34 2.50
C THR A 30 -17.18 13.67 1.73
N ILE A 31 -17.52 13.61 0.45
CA ILE A 31 -17.69 14.80 -0.39
C ILE A 31 -19.17 15.14 -0.49
N HIS A 32 -19.51 16.34 -0.03
CA HIS A 32 -20.88 16.84 -0.06
C HIS A 32 -21.16 17.59 -1.37
N GLY A 33 -22.28 17.28 -2.00
CA GLY A 33 -22.69 17.88 -3.27
C GLY A 33 -24.21 18.01 -3.40
N ILE A 34 -24.70 18.18 -4.62
CA ILE A 34 -26.10 18.43 -4.97
C ILE A 34 -27.07 17.42 -4.35
N LYS A 35 -26.70 16.15 -4.28
CA LYS A 35 -27.55 15.08 -3.72
C LYS A 35 -27.93 15.32 -2.27
N VAL A 36 -27.08 16.00 -1.52
CA VAL A 36 -27.33 16.36 -0.11
C VAL A 36 -27.74 17.83 0.08
N GLY A 37 -28.10 18.52 -1.00
CA GLY A 37 -28.62 19.88 -0.98
C GLY A 37 -27.58 21.00 -0.98
N LEU A 38 -26.34 20.71 -1.35
CA LEU A 38 -25.28 21.70 -1.45
C LEU A 38 -24.96 21.99 -2.93
N PRO A 39 -25.01 23.26 -3.38
CA PRO A 39 -24.63 23.62 -4.76
C PRO A 39 -23.12 23.43 -4.98
N GLU A 40 -22.73 23.22 -6.22
CA GLU A 40 -21.31 23.17 -6.64
C GLU A 40 -20.76 24.59 -6.80
N GLU A 41 -20.55 25.26 -5.68
CA GLU A 41 -20.03 26.62 -5.59
C GLU A 41 -18.86 26.67 -4.60
N PRO A 42 -17.96 27.67 -4.71
CA PRO A 42 -16.95 27.91 -3.69
C PRO A 42 -17.56 28.10 -2.30
N ILE A 43 -17.07 27.34 -1.35
CA ILE A 43 -17.37 27.54 0.07
C ILE A 43 -16.33 28.51 0.61
N LEU A 44 -16.77 29.69 1.05
CA LEU A 44 -15.86 30.78 1.43
C LEU A 44 -15.60 30.82 2.94
N ASP A 45 -16.58 30.41 3.73
CA ASP A 45 -16.52 30.48 5.18
C ASP A 45 -17.21 29.28 5.82
N LEU A 46 -16.68 28.83 6.94
CA LEU A 46 -17.21 27.77 7.78
C LEU A 46 -17.24 28.21 9.26
N ILE A 47 -18.31 27.90 9.96
CA ILE A 47 -18.39 28.06 11.42
C ILE A 47 -19.12 26.87 12.04
N ILE A 48 -18.84 26.57 13.30
CA ILE A 48 -19.68 25.68 14.10
C ILE A 48 -20.66 26.51 14.91
N LYS A 49 -21.95 26.24 14.75
CA LYS A 49 -23.02 26.89 15.50
C LYS A 49 -23.95 25.85 16.11
N ASN A 50 -24.09 25.88 17.43
CA ASN A 50 -24.89 24.87 18.15
C ASN A 50 -24.49 23.43 17.78
N ASN A 51 -23.21 23.18 17.71
CA ASN A 51 -22.59 21.91 17.32
C ASN A 51 -22.98 21.42 15.91
N ARG A 52 -23.28 22.34 15.00
CA ARG A 52 -23.54 22.05 13.58
C ARG A 52 -22.69 22.92 12.68
N PRO A 53 -22.14 22.37 11.62
CA PRO A 53 -21.44 23.18 10.64
C PRO A 53 -22.42 24.04 9.85
N VAL A 54 -22.06 25.29 9.72
CA VAL A 54 -22.74 26.25 8.87
C VAL A 54 -21.71 26.81 7.90
N LEU A 55 -22.05 26.77 6.63
CA LEU A 55 -21.17 27.28 5.58
C LEU A 55 -21.79 28.46 4.83
N SER A 56 -20.95 29.24 4.20
CA SER A 56 -21.35 30.35 3.35
C SER A 56 -20.66 30.28 1.99
N THR A 57 -21.47 30.44 0.94
CA THR A 57 -21.01 30.72 -0.43
C THR A 57 -20.99 32.23 -0.66
N LYS A 58 -20.71 32.67 -1.86
CA LYS A 58 -20.78 34.09 -2.22
C LYS A 58 -22.19 34.67 -1.97
N THR A 59 -23.23 33.90 -2.15
CA THR A 59 -24.63 34.36 -2.18
C THR A 59 -25.49 33.83 -1.05
N GLN A 60 -25.23 32.65 -0.51
CA GLN A 60 -26.10 31.92 0.39
C GLN A 60 -25.33 31.35 1.59
N SER A 61 -26.09 30.96 2.63
CA SER A 61 -25.54 30.17 3.74
C SER A 61 -26.39 28.91 3.96
N PHE A 62 -25.74 27.84 4.40
CA PHE A 62 -26.37 26.53 4.60
C PHE A 62 -25.96 25.97 5.96
N GLU A 63 -26.90 25.28 6.61
CA GLU A 63 -26.67 24.57 7.87
C GLU A 63 -26.86 23.06 7.66
N TRP A 64 -26.00 22.24 8.27
CA TRP A 64 -26.06 20.80 8.20
C TRP A 64 -27.12 20.24 9.16
N GLY A 65 -28.10 19.51 8.65
CA GLY A 65 -29.14 18.85 9.42
C GLY A 65 -28.88 17.37 9.74
N GLY A 66 -27.65 16.89 9.57
CA GLY A 66 -27.26 15.47 9.77
C GLY A 66 -27.46 14.59 8.52
N LYS A 67 -28.36 14.94 7.61
CA LYS A 67 -28.63 14.20 6.36
C LYS A 67 -28.63 15.09 5.12
N ARG A 68 -28.93 16.37 5.30
CA ARG A 68 -29.06 17.32 4.21
C ARG A 68 -28.68 18.73 4.64
N TRP A 69 -28.12 19.51 3.73
CA TRP A 69 -27.88 20.93 3.86
C TRP A 69 -29.17 21.71 3.59
N THR A 70 -29.49 22.65 4.47
CA THR A 70 -30.66 23.52 4.34
C THR A 70 -30.24 24.97 4.30
N ASN A 71 -30.86 25.73 3.38
CA ASN A 71 -30.57 27.16 3.25
C ASN A 71 -31.04 27.87 4.54
N VAL A 72 -30.18 28.75 5.04
CA VAL A 72 -30.43 29.56 6.25
C VAL A 72 -30.16 31.03 5.95
N LYS A 73 -30.60 31.90 6.88
CA LYS A 73 -30.30 33.33 6.74
C LYS A 73 -28.79 33.56 6.63
N ARG A 74 -28.40 34.31 5.62
CA ARG A 74 -26.99 34.58 5.34
C ARG A 74 -26.24 35.04 6.58
N ILE A 75 -25.21 34.30 6.93
CA ILE A 75 -24.26 34.69 7.96
C ILE A 75 -23.23 35.60 7.32
N LYS A 76 -23.13 36.82 7.85
CA LYS A 76 -22.07 37.75 7.43
C LYS A 76 -20.87 37.51 8.33
N ASN A 77 -19.74 37.12 7.75
CA ASN A 77 -18.50 37.12 8.50
C ASN A 77 -18.23 38.50 9.07
N LYS A 78 -17.89 38.55 10.34
CA LYS A 78 -17.31 39.76 10.91
C LYS A 78 -15.92 39.91 10.30
N LYS A 79 -15.70 40.94 9.49
CA LYS A 79 -14.34 41.32 9.08
C LYS A 79 -13.47 41.38 10.33
N ILE A 80 -12.38 40.63 10.29
CA ILE A 80 -11.34 40.72 11.31
C ILE A 80 -10.77 42.16 11.21
N VAL A 81 -10.76 42.86 12.32
CA VAL A 81 -10.26 44.26 12.35
C VAL A 81 -9.35 44.41 13.56
N ALA A 82 -8.07 44.60 13.28
CA ALA A 82 -7.11 45.07 14.27
C ALA A 82 -6.91 46.55 14.08
N LYS A 83 -7.06 47.33 15.15
CA LYS A 83 -6.84 48.78 15.10
C LYS A 83 -5.39 49.09 15.41
N ASN A 84 -4.84 50.10 14.68
CA ASN A 84 -3.50 50.66 14.90
C ASN A 84 -2.36 49.64 14.80
N LEU A 85 -2.47 48.70 13.87
CA LEU A 85 -1.32 47.89 13.45
C LEU A 85 -0.20 48.79 12.93
N PRO A 86 1.09 48.41 13.10
CA PRO A 86 2.20 49.16 12.46
C PRO A 86 2.00 49.33 10.95
N GLU A 87 2.44 50.44 10.39
CA GLU A 87 2.29 50.74 8.94
C GLU A 87 3.01 49.66 8.08
N ASP A 88 4.10 49.11 8.57
CA ASP A 88 4.90 48.08 7.90
C ASP A 88 4.31 46.66 8.04
N ALA A 89 3.26 46.46 8.83
CA ALA A 89 2.63 45.15 9.01
C ALA A 89 1.98 44.61 7.73
N GLY A 90 1.56 45.50 6.84
CA GLY A 90 0.83 45.13 5.62
C GLY A 90 -0.63 44.72 5.90
N GLU A 91 -1.15 43.82 5.11
CA GLU A 91 -2.54 43.36 5.23
C GLU A 91 -2.72 42.39 6.43
N LEU A 92 -3.80 42.60 7.19
CA LEU A 92 -4.20 41.66 8.24
C LEU A 92 -4.86 40.41 7.63
N LEU A 93 -4.25 39.25 7.83
CA LEU A 93 -4.69 37.98 7.24
C LEU A 93 -5.41 37.08 8.28
N SER A 94 -4.92 37.04 9.52
CA SER A 94 -5.48 36.17 10.57
C SER A 94 -5.32 36.83 11.94
N MET A 95 -6.14 36.40 12.91
CA MET A 95 -6.09 36.93 14.28
C MET A 95 -6.65 35.92 15.28
N VAL A 96 -6.04 35.83 16.45
CA VAL A 96 -6.45 34.97 17.55
C VAL A 96 -6.21 35.65 18.89
N ASN A 97 -6.96 35.25 19.94
CA ASN A 97 -6.70 35.67 21.32
C ASN A 97 -5.84 34.62 22.02
N PHE A 98 -4.62 34.95 22.38
CA PHE A 98 -3.65 34.08 23.05
C PHE A 98 -3.27 34.69 24.40
N ASN A 99 -3.57 34.00 25.52
CA ASN A 99 -3.29 34.47 26.90
C ASN A 99 -3.74 35.93 27.14
N ASP A 100 -5.02 36.21 26.81
CA ASP A 100 -5.66 37.52 26.92
C ASP A 100 -5.04 38.64 26.06
N LYS A 101 -4.12 38.32 25.16
CA LYS A 101 -3.55 39.23 24.19
C LYS A 101 -3.97 38.86 22.78
N ILE A 102 -4.16 39.86 21.94
CA ILE A 102 -4.48 39.64 20.52
C ILE A 102 -3.16 39.36 19.78
N VAL A 103 -3.11 38.24 19.05
CA VAL A 103 -2.07 37.93 18.09
C VAL A 103 -2.61 38.13 16.69
N ALA A 104 -1.92 38.90 15.88
CA ALA A 104 -2.29 39.24 14.49
C ALA A 104 -1.24 38.72 13.51
N GLY A 105 -1.69 37.88 12.57
CA GLY A 105 -0.92 37.45 11.40
C GLY A 105 -1.17 38.39 10.23
N CYS A 106 -0.08 38.93 9.72
CA CYS A 106 -0.11 39.92 8.63
C CYS A 106 0.74 39.46 7.43
N SER A 107 0.57 40.09 6.29
CA SER A 107 1.40 39.81 5.11
C SER A 107 2.91 40.03 5.35
N ASN A 108 3.27 40.96 6.23
CA ASN A 108 4.67 41.31 6.49
C ASN A 108 5.15 40.94 7.90
N GLY A 109 4.33 40.21 8.70
CA GLY A 109 4.80 39.85 10.03
C GLY A 109 3.77 39.19 10.92
N LEU A 110 4.25 38.80 12.10
CA LEU A 110 3.44 38.33 13.23
C LEU A 110 3.56 39.34 14.37
N TYR A 111 2.44 39.78 14.92
CA TYR A 111 2.39 40.83 15.92
C TYR A 111 1.54 40.41 17.13
N ILE A 112 1.93 40.87 18.32
CA ILE A 112 1.15 40.72 19.56
C ILE A 112 0.80 42.07 20.14
N GLN A 113 -0.44 42.24 20.55
CA GLN A 113 -0.91 43.47 21.19
C GLN A 113 -0.57 43.44 22.69
N GLU A 114 0.39 44.23 23.11
CA GLU A 114 0.81 44.35 24.53
C GLU A 114 -0.08 45.26 25.32
N ALA A 115 -0.58 46.36 24.73
CA ALA A 115 -1.52 47.28 25.31
C ALA A 115 -2.41 47.90 24.24
N ARG A 116 -3.43 48.65 24.63
CA ARG A 116 -4.29 49.35 23.65
C ARG A 116 -3.42 50.20 22.72
N ASN A 117 -3.45 49.84 21.41
CA ASN A 117 -2.69 50.48 20.34
C ASN A 117 -1.17 50.27 20.37
N ILE A 118 -0.65 49.33 21.16
CA ILE A 118 0.78 49.01 21.18
C ILE A 118 0.95 47.59 20.68
N TRP A 119 1.64 47.40 19.57
CA TRP A 119 1.92 46.12 18.93
C TRP A 119 3.43 45.85 18.91
N ASN A 120 3.83 44.67 19.36
CA ASN A 120 5.18 44.18 19.23
C ASN A 120 5.26 43.11 18.14
N ARG A 121 6.31 43.17 17.35
CA ARG A 121 6.60 42.15 16.34
C ARG A 121 7.15 40.90 17.02
N ILE A 122 6.63 39.73 16.62
CA ILE A 122 7.12 38.43 17.05
C ILE A 122 8.08 37.90 16.01
N LEU A 123 9.28 37.47 16.44
CA LEU A 123 10.29 36.79 15.61
C LEU A 123 10.50 35.38 16.18
N PRO A 124 9.76 34.37 15.68
CA PRO A 124 9.91 32.99 16.16
C PRO A 124 11.33 32.49 15.95
N SER A 125 11.86 31.84 16.94
CA SER A 125 13.20 31.23 16.87
C SER A 125 13.28 29.99 17.75
N ASP A 126 13.88 28.95 17.23
CA ASP A 126 14.28 27.76 17.97
C ASP A 126 15.76 27.44 17.74
N LYS A 127 16.23 26.26 18.12
CA LYS A 127 17.64 25.87 17.94
C LYS A 127 18.06 25.74 16.46
N ASN A 128 17.12 25.53 15.55
CA ASN A 128 17.40 25.25 14.14
C ASN A 128 17.12 26.48 13.25
N TYR A 129 16.10 27.28 13.59
CA TYR A 129 15.57 28.33 12.73
C TYR A 129 15.33 29.64 13.47
N SER A 130 15.48 30.77 12.76
CA SER A 130 15.04 32.09 13.18
C SER A 130 14.28 32.75 12.06
N TRP A 131 12.99 33.05 12.27
CA TRP A 131 12.10 33.53 11.23
C TRP A 131 11.72 35.02 11.38
N SER A 132 11.57 35.68 10.26
CA SER A 132 10.78 36.91 10.10
C SER A 132 9.52 36.54 9.33
N PRO A 133 8.43 36.15 9.99
CA PRO A 133 7.27 35.56 9.33
C PRO A 133 6.69 36.47 8.27
N LYS A 134 6.25 35.87 7.12
CA LYS A 134 5.51 36.54 6.06
C LYS A 134 4.26 35.73 5.73
N ASN A 135 3.25 36.42 5.21
CA ASN A 135 1.99 35.80 4.82
C ASN A 135 1.43 34.88 5.92
N VAL A 136 1.33 35.40 7.15
CA VAL A 136 0.81 34.64 8.30
C VAL A 136 -0.71 34.54 8.21
N ALA A 137 -1.18 33.67 7.33
CA ALA A 137 -2.61 33.51 7.01
C ALA A 137 -3.35 32.56 7.98
N ALA A 138 -2.65 31.73 8.70
CA ALA A 138 -3.23 30.71 9.56
C ALA A 138 -2.77 30.88 11.01
N LEU A 139 -3.72 31.11 11.92
CA LEU A 139 -3.50 31.17 13.36
C LEU A 139 -4.57 30.37 14.09
N THR A 140 -4.16 29.56 15.05
CA THR A 140 -5.09 28.85 15.96
C THR A 140 -4.42 28.56 17.30
N ILE A 141 -5.22 28.20 18.30
CA ILE A 141 -4.75 27.74 19.60
C ILE A 141 -5.28 26.32 19.80
N ASP A 142 -4.38 25.38 20.04
CA ASP A 142 -4.76 23.99 20.27
C ASP A 142 -5.38 23.79 21.67
N THR A 143 -5.94 22.60 21.92
CA THR A 143 -6.55 22.24 23.20
C THR A 143 -5.56 22.14 24.36
N LYS A 144 -4.25 22.17 24.08
CA LYS A 144 -3.17 22.22 25.08
C LYS A 144 -2.72 23.65 25.38
N GLY A 145 -3.32 24.66 24.73
CA GLY A 145 -2.99 26.06 24.90
C GLY A 145 -1.80 26.56 24.08
N ASN A 146 -1.30 25.77 23.13
CA ASN A 146 -0.22 26.22 22.25
C ASN A 146 -0.75 27.11 21.13
N LEU A 147 -0.04 28.20 20.84
CA LEU A 147 -0.27 29.01 19.65
C LEU A 147 0.39 28.35 18.44
N TRP A 148 -0.38 28.12 17.40
CA TRP A 148 0.07 27.62 16.10
C TRP A 148 -0.03 28.69 15.04
N ILE A 149 1.02 28.83 14.24
CA ILE A 149 1.09 29.75 13.11
C ILE A 149 1.41 29.00 11.81
N GLY A 150 0.77 29.40 10.73
CA GLY A 150 1.14 29.00 9.38
C GLY A 150 1.60 30.25 8.61
N ALA A 151 2.85 30.23 8.15
CA ALA A 151 3.51 31.33 7.44
C ALA A 151 4.25 30.80 6.20
N GLU A 152 4.68 31.69 5.32
CA GLU A 152 5.45 31.32 4.11
C GLU A 152 6.71 30.48 4.43
N GLN A 153 7.32 30.68 5.62
CA GLN A 153 8.48 29.94 6.07
C GLN A 153 8.16 28.52 6.55
N GLY A 154 6.91 28.24 6.95
CA GLY A 154 6.45 26.96 7.47
C GLY A 154 5.44 27.08 8.61
N VAL A 155 5.40 26.09 9.48
CA VAL A 155 4.54 26.04 10.68
C VAL A 155 5.36 26.32 11.93
N GLY A 156 4.84 27.19 12.80
CA GLY A 156 5.44 27.45 14.13
C GLY A 156 4.46 27.07 15.25
N ARG A 157 4.97 26.45 16.30
CA ARG A 157 4.25 26.16 17.55
C ARG A 157 4.94 26.87 18.72
N PHE A 158 4.18 27.64 19.49
CA PHE A 158 4.63 28.33 20.71
C PHE A 158 3.86 27.83 21.91
N ASN A 159 4.55 27.28 22.90
CA ASN A 159 3.94 26.72 24.10
C ASN A 159 3.79 27.74 25.25
N GLY A 160 4.05 29.02 25.01
CA GLY A 160 4.06 30.09 25.98
C GLY A 160 5.49 30.47 26.43
N GLU A 161 6.50 29.62 26.22
CA GLU A 161 7.89 29.84 26.59
C GLU A 161 8.84 29.72 25.40
N THR A 162 8.68 28.65 24.60
CA THR A 162 9.58 28.29 23.49
C THR A 162 8.83 28.06 22.22
N TRP A 163 9.49 28.33 21.08
CA TRP A 163 9.04 27.99 19.75
C TRP A 163 9.57 26.61 19.33
N LYS A 164 8.78 25.90 18.55
CA LYS A 164 9.21 24.81 17.67
C LYS A 164 8.77 25.13 16.26
N LEU A 165 9.70 25.08 15.30
CA LEU A 165 9.52 25.48 13.92
C LEU A 165 9.65 24.26 13.01
N PHE A 166 8.78 24.18 11.99
CA PHE A 166 8.68 23.04 11.08
C PHE A 166 8.71 23.54 9.64
N THR A 167 9.58 22.93 8.85
CA THR A 167 9.73 23.15 7.42
C THR A 167 9.58 21.82 6.65
N GLY A 168 9.90 21.79 5.37
CA GLY A 168 9.98 20.53 4.61
C GLY A 168 10.97 19.52 5.21
N ASN A 169 12.00 19.97 5.90
CA ASN A 169 12.97 19.08 6.57
C ASN A 169 12.35 18.30 7.75
N GLU A 170 11.38 18.89 8.42
CA GLU A 170 10.62 18.25 9.50
C GLU A 170 9.35 17.56 8.98
N GLY A 171 9.20 17.41 7.66
CA GLY A 171 8.10 16.69 7.00
C GLY A 171 6.87 17.55 6.68
N LEU A 172 6.94 18.89 6.75
CA LEU A 172 5.85 19.77 6.32
C LEU A 172 5.68 19.69 4.78
N PRO A 173 4.51 19.23 4.27
CA PRO A 173 4.36 19.01 2.83
C PRO A 173 4.13 20.29 2.01
N TYR A 174 3.53 21.36 2.61
CA TYR A 174 3.20 22.58 1.88
C TYR A 174 3.04 23.77 2.81
N ASN A 175 3.32 25.01 2.35
CA ASN A 175 3.41 26.20 3.20
C ASN A 175 2.59 27.42 2.74
N HIS A 176 1.77 27.31 1.70
CA HIS A 176 0.84 28.40 1.33
C HIS A 176 -0.49 28.20 2.05
N PHE A 177 -0.54 28.67 3.28
CA PHE A 177 -1.70 28.50 4.16
C PHE A 177 -2.84 29.46 3.85
N THR A 178 -4.07 29.01 4.11
CA THR A 178 -5.30 29.80 3.95
C THR A 178 -6.09 29.90 5.26
N SER A 179 -6.03 28.88 6.10
CA SER A 179 -6.80 28.81 7.35
C SER A 179 -6.15 27.84 8.33
N ALA A 180 -6.58 27.88 9.62
CA ALA A 180 -6.22 26.87 10.62
C ALA A 180 -7.36 26.68 11.64
N ALA A 181 -7.53 25.45 12.12
CA ALA A 181 -8.45 25.13 13.20
C ALA A 181 -7.85 24.09 14.16
N ALA A 182 -8.17 24.25 15.45
CA ALA A 182 -7.84 23.28 16.46
C ALA A 182 -8.81 22.10 16.42
N GLY A 183 -8.25 20.90 16.47
CA GLY A 183 -8.97 19.64 16.68
C GLY A 183 -8.89 19.17 18.14
N LEU A 184 -9.35 17.94 18.37
CA LEU A 184 -9.29 17.31 19.68
C LEU A 184 -7.85 16.89 20.04
N ASN A 185 -7.54 16.78 21.32
CA ASN A 185 -6.30 16.20 21.86
C ASN A 185 -4.99 16.86 21.35
N GLY A 186 -5.05 18.14 20.98
CA GLY A 186 -3.88 18.88 20.46
C GLY A 186 -3.61 18.67 18.98
N ILE A 187 -4.51 18.04 18.23
CA ILE A 187 -4.48 17.99 16.77
C ILE A 187 -4.74 19.40 16.23
N VAL A 188 -4.04 19.77 15.17
CA VAL A 188 -4.27 21.02 14.44
C VAL A 188 -4.41 20.73 12.96
N TRP A 189 -5.36 21.40 12.32
CA TRP A 189 -5.57 21.36 10.88
C TRP A 189 -5.22 22.68 10.26
N PHE A 190 -4.52 22.62 9.13
CA PHE A 190 -4.21 23.76 8.27
C PHE A 190 -4.85 23.57 6.91
N GLY A 191 -5.60 24.57 6.44
CA GLY A 191 -6.00 24.69 5.05
C GLY A 191 -4.87 25.32 4.23
N THR A 192 -4.71 24.86 3.00
CA THR A 192 -3.71 25.37 2.07
C THR A 192 -4.28 25.53 0.65
N GLU A 193 -3.53 26.16 -0.24
CA GLU A 193 -3.90 26.24 -1.66
C GLU A 193 -3.86 24.88 -2.39
N LYS A 194 -3.25 23.83 -1.78
CA LYS A 194 -3.10 22.50 -2.38
C LYS A 194 -3.48 21.34 -1.44
N GLY A 195 -4.46 21.56 -0.59
CA GLY A 195 -4.98 20.53 0.31
C GLY A 195 -5.04 20.97 1.76
N ALA A 196 -5.36 20.05 2.64
CA ALA A 196 -5.39 20.24 4.08
C ALA A 196 -4.29 19.40 4.75
N ILE A 197 -3.71 19.92 5.81
CA ILE A 197 -2.64 19.28 6.57
C ILE A 197 -3.13 19.07 8.00
N ARG A 198 -3.17 17.80 8.46
CA ARG A 198 -3.35 17.45 9.87
C ARG A 198 -1.99 17.34 10.54
N VAL A 199 -1.82 18.00 11.66
CA VAL A 199 -0.65 17.88 12.54
C VAL A 199 -1.05 17.14 13.81
N GLU A 200 -0.43 16.00 14.08
CA GLU A 200 -0.66 15.20 15.27
C GLU A 200 0.67 14.65 15.77
N ASN A 201 1.03 14.93 17.03
CA ASN A 201 2.30 14.50 17.65
C ASN A 201 3.55 14.85 16.82
N ASP A 202 3.55 16.04 16.21
CA ASP A 202 4.61 16.56 15.33
C ASP A 202 4.75 15.83 13.98
N TYR A 203 3.84 14.91 13.64
CA TYR A 203 3.73 14.31 12.32
C TYR A 203 2.72 15.07 11.46
N PHE A 204 3.00 15.11 10.15
CA PHE A 204 2.15 15.77 9.16
C PHE A 204 1.46 14.72 8.29
N TYR A 205 0.12 14.80 8.21
CA TYR A 205 -0.73 13.99 7.34
C TYR A 205 -1.33 14.90 6.28
N TYR A 206 -1.05 14.61 5.02
CA TYR A 206 -1.47 15.44 3.90
C TYR A 206 -2.75 14.89 3.24
N ARG A 207 -3.77 15.70 3.17
CA ARG A 207 -5.10 15.34 2.64
C ARG A 207 -5.40 16.21 1.42
N PHE A 208 -5.22 15.68 0.22
CA PHE A 208 -5.44 16.35 -1.04
C PHE A 208 -5.95 15.36 -2.09
N SER A 209 -6.26 15.82 -3.32
CA SER A 209 -6.92 15.09 -4.38
C SER A 209 -8.37 14.69 -4.08
N ARG A 210 -9.02 14.12 -5.08
CA ARG A 210 -10.41 13.65 -5.00
C ARG A 210 -10.64 12.51 -4.01
N ARG A 211 -9.59 11.89 -3.48
CA ARG A 211 -9.73 10.94 -2.37
C ARG A 211 -10.23 11.64 -1.11
N TRP A 212 -9.77 12.85 -0.86
CA TRP A 212 -10.02 13.56 0.39
C TRP A 212 -10.93 14.77 0.21
N LEU A 213 -10.78 15.53 -0.87
CA LEU A 213 -11.39 16.84 -1.07
C LEU A 213 -12.07 16.96 -2.44
N PRO A 214 -13.14 17.77 -2.57
CA PRO A 214 -13.73 18.04 -3.88
C PRO A 214 -12.83 18.89 -4.78
N ASP A 215 -11.94 19.69 -4.19
CA ASP A 215 -10.92 20.52 -4.85
C ASP A 215 -9.78 20.78 -3.86
N ASP A 216 -8.55 20.92 -4.32
CA ASP A 216 -7.40 21.03 -3.43
C ASP A 216 -7.23 22.45 -2.84
N HIS A 217 -7.83 23.50 -3.44
CA HIS A 217 -7.77 24.83 -2.85
C HIS A 217 -8.75 24.96 -1.69
N VAL A 218 -8.22 24.89 -0.47
CA VAL A 218 -8.98 25.08 0.76
C VAL A 218 -9.17 26.58 1.03
N ASN A 219 -10.41 27.02 1.15
CA ASN A 219 -10.74 28.39 1.51
C ASN A 219 -10.86 28.59 3.01
N ASP A 220 -11.49 27.64 3.70
CA ASP A 220 -11.69 27.67 5.14
C ASP A 220 -11.89 26.25 5.67
N LEU A 221 -11.63 26.03 6.97
CA LEU A 221 -11.89 24.77 7.65
C LEU A 221 -12.27 24.97 9.12
N VAL A 222 -13.10 24.06 9.63
CA VAL A 222 -13.48 24.04 11.06
C VAL A 222 -13.54 22.60 11.54
N VAL A 223 -13.31 22.40 12.84
CA VAL A 223 -13.45 21.10 13.50
C VAL A 223 -14.61 21.19 14.49
N ASP A 224 -15.51 20.20 14.48
CA ASP A 224 -16.62 20.12 15.42
C ASP A 224 -16.24 19.36 16.70
N GLU A 225 -17.18 19.29 17.65
CA GLU A 225 -16.98 18.66 18.96
C GLU A 225 -16.72 17.15 18.87
N SER A 226 -17.07 16.50 17.76
CA SER A 226 -16.76 15.09 17.52
C SER A 226 -15.34 14.86 16.93
N GLY A 227 -14.66 15.94 16.55
CA GLY A 227 -13.36 15.88 15.88
C GLY A 227 -13.46 15.77 14.36
N THR A 228 -14.65 15.79 13.79
CA THR A 228 -14.87 15.85 12.34
C THR A 228 -14.39 17.20 11.80
N VAL A 229 -13.55 17.19 10.77
CA VAL A 229 -13.13 18.40 10.07
C VAL A 229 -14.00 18.65 8.84
N TRP A 230 -14.49 19.85 8.72
CA TRP A 230 -15.27 20.35 7.61
C TRP A 230 -14.40 21.31 6.78
N ILE A 231 -14.23 21.05 5.50
CA ILE A 231 -13.24 21.71 4.65
C ILE A 231 -13.94 22.32 3.44
N GLY A 232 -14.02 23.63 3.42
CA GLY A 232 -14.57 24.41 2.32
C GLY A 232 -13.55 24.62 1.23
N THR A 233 -13.89 24.27 0.00
CA THR A 233 -13.01 24.38 -1.16
C THR A 233 -13.65 25.20 -2.29
N ASN A 234 -12.89 25.44 -3.37
CA ASN A 234 -13.43 26.12 -4.55
C ASN A 234 -14.53 25.34 -5.29
N LYS A 235 -14.67 24.02 -5.05
CA LYS A 235 -15.68 23.18 -5.73
C LYS A 235 -16.58 22.40 -4.76
N GLY A 236 -16.83 22.94 -3.57
CA GLY A 236 -17.72 22.33 -2.61
C GLY A 236 -17.07 22.03 -1.27
N LEU A 237 -17.65 21.08 -0.54
CA LEU A 237 -17.31 20.77 0.84
C LEU A 237 -16.78 19.34 0.97
N GLY A 238 -15.62 19.18 1.59
CA GLY A 238 -15.10 17.93 2.12
C GLY A 238 -15.40 17.78 3.61
N GLN A 239 -15.64 16.57 4.05
CA GLN A 239 -15.75 16.17 5.45
C GLN A 239 -14.79 15.03 5.68
N ILE A 240 -13.96 15.09 6.72
CA ILE A 240 -13.07 13.99 7.12
C ILE A 240 -13.41 13.63 8.57
N ASP A 241 -13.86 12.38 8.73
CA ASP A 241 -14.10 11.75 10.02
C ASP A 241 -12.92 10.84 10.36
N SER A 242 -12.50 10.81 11.61
CA SER A 242 -11.56 9.81 12.13
C SER A 242 -12.33 8.79 12.96
N LYS A 243 -12.32 7.52 12.50
CA LYS A 243 -12.99 6.41 13.17
C LYS A 243 -11.96 5.55 13.89
N GLU A 244 -12.18 5.25 15.14
CA GLU A 244 -11.41 4.24 15.85
C GLU A 244 -11.83 2.85 15.37
N ILE A 245 -10.88 2.09 14.85
CA ILE A 245 -11.05 0.71 14.37
C ILE A 245 -9.83 -0.13 14.73
N THR A 246 -10.02 -1.44 14.80
CA THR A 246 -8.92 -2.40 14.93
C THR A 246 -8.44 -2.88 13.56
N PHE A 247 -7.23 -3.44 13.49
CA PHE A 247 -6.73 -4.10 12.29
C PHE A 247 -7.61 -5.27 11.85
N GLU A 248 -8.20 -6.00 12.80
CA GLU A 248 -9.12 -7.12 12.52
C GLU A 248 -10.43 -6.64 11.88
N GLU A 249 -11.04 -5.57 12.41
CA GLU A 249 -12.24 -4.96 11.83
C GLU A 249 -11.99 -4.47 10.40
N LYS A 250 -10.82 -3.86 10.17
CA LYS A 250 -10.39 -3.44 8.84
C LYS A 250 -10.17 -4.64 7.90
N ALA A 251 -9.61 -5.75 8.39
CA ALA A 251 -9.49 -6.98 7.63
C ALA A 251 -10.85 -7.59 7.27
N PHE A 252 -11.81 -7.56 8.21
CA PHE A 252 -13.18 -7.98 7.94
C PHE A 252 -13.85 -7.11 6.88
N PHE A 253 -13.69 -5.79 6.98
CA PHE A 253 -14.19 -4.86 5.97
C PHE A 253 -13.63 -5.18 4.57
N PHE A 254 -12.33 -5.39 4.43
CA PHE A 254 -11.72 -5.68 3.13
C PHE A 254 -12.06 -7.08 2.61
N THR A 255 -12.20 -8.08 3.49
CA THR A 255 -12.71 -9.41 3.08
C THR A 255 -14.11 -9.28 2.48
N LYS A 256 -15.01 -8.57 3.18
CA LYS A 256 -16.38 -8.36 2.69
C LYS A 256 -16.41 -7.57 1.37
N GLN A 257 -15.62 -6.50 1.27
CA GLN A 257 -15.53 -5.70 0.03
C GLN A 257 -15.05 -6.56 -1.14
N THR A 258 -14.01 -7.38 -0.93
CA THR A 258 -13.46 -8.25 -1.97
C THR A 258 -14.52 -9.27 -2.43
N GLU A 259 -15.20 -9.92 -1.50
CA GLU A 259 -16.25 -10.89 -1.84
C GLU A 259 -17.45 -10.26 -2.56
N ASP A 260 -17.95 -9.14 -2.06
CA ASP A 260 -19.16 -8.50 -2.60
C ASP A 260 -18.91 -7.83 -3.97
N ARG A 261 -17.68 -7.40 -4.26
CA ARG A 261 -17.42 -6.47 -5.35
C ARG A 261 -16.37 -6.95 -6.35
N HIS A 262 -15.50 -7.89 -5.97
CA HIS A 262 -14.34 -8.30 -6.77
C HIS A 262 -14.33 -9.79 -7.12
N ASN A 263 -15.31 -10.55 -6.62
CA ASN A 263 -15.41 -11.97 -6.90
C ASN A 263 -16.15 -12.20 -8.23
N ARG A 264 -15.43 -12.69 -9.25
CA ARG A 264 -15.98 -13.10 -10.53
C ARG A 264 -15.82 -14.61 -10.71
N MET A 265 -16.87 -15.38 -10.48
CA MET A 265 -16.86 -16.85 -10.65
C MET A 265 -15.79 -17.58 -9.82
N GLY A 266 -15.39 -17.01 -8.68
CA GLY A 266 -14.31 -17.53 -7.83
C GLY A 266 -12.95 -16.83 -8.01
N PHE A 267 -12.76 -16.10 -9.10
CA PHE A 267 -11.57 -15.29 -9.34
C PHE A 267 -11.69 -13.93 -8.68
N ILE A 268 -10.57 -13.42 -8.17
CA ILE A 268 -10.46 -12.05 -7.71
C ILE A 268 -10.08 -11.17 -8.90
N ALA A 269 -10.97 -10.24 -9.22
CA ALA A 269 -10.91 -9.43 -10.42
C ALA A 269 -11.00 -7.93 -10.10
N PRO A 270 -10.38 -7.05 -10.90
CA PRO A 270 -10.49 -5.61 -10.72
C PRO A 270 -11.91 -5.13 -11.02
N ASN A 271 -12.28 -4.00 -10.43
CA ASN A 271 -13.50 -3.28 -10.77
C ASN A 271 -13.21 -2.06 -11.61
N GLU A 272 -14.07 -1.83 -12.61
CA GLU A 272 -14.18 -0.59 -13.32
C GLU A 272 -15.44 0.15 -12.88
N LEU A 273 -15.33 1.45 -12.58
CA LEU A 273 -16.47 2.31 -12.28
C LEU A 273 -16.91 3.02 -13.57
N LYS A 274 -18.14 2.82 -14.02
CA LYS A 274 -18.70 3.50 -15.21
C LYS A 274 -18.72 5.02 -15.05
N GLU A 275 -19.02 5.46 -13.84
CA GLU A 275 -18.97 6.87 -13.43
C GLU A 275 -17.79 7.05 -12.48
N PRO A 276 -16.85 7.99 -12.75
CA PRO A 276 -15.73 8.23 -11.87
C PRO A 276 -16.18 8.47 -10.42
N TYR A 277 -15.47 7.85 -9.47
CA TYR A 277 -15.70 7.98 -8.02
C TYR A 277 -17.03 7.43 -7.51
N ASN A 278 -17.90 6.91 -8.37
CA ASN A 278 -19.19 6.35 -7.97
C ASN A 278 -19.10 4.83 -7.80
N LYS A 279 -18.86 4.36 -6.57
CA LYS A 279 -18.78 2.93 -6.24
C LYS A 279 -20.03 2.12 -6.61
N ALA A 280 -21.21 2.76 -6.70
CA ALA A 280 -22.44 2.08 -7.11
C ALA A 280 -22.47 1.74 -8.61
N SER A 281 -21.61 2.38 -9.42
CA SER A 281 -21.51 2.16 -10.86
C SER A 281 -20.51 1.06 -11.26
N TYR A 282 -20.06 0.23 -10.31
CA TYR A 282 -19.02 -0.76 -10.52
C TYR A 282 -19.41 -1.85 -11.52
N GLN A 283 -18.41 -2.34 -12.20
CA GLN A 283 -18.52 -3.45 -13.14
C GLN A 283 -17.26 -4.30 -13.07
N LEU A 284 -17.43 -5.60 -12.81
CA LEU A 284 -16.31 -6.53 -12.75
C LEU A 284 -15.58 -6.59 -14.09
N GLY A 285 -14.28 -6.35 -14.05
CA GLY A 285 -13.39 -6.41 -15.20
C GLY A 285 -12.64 -7.72 -15.32
N ILE A 286 -11.61 -7.69 -16.14
CA ILE A 286 -10.57 -8.71 -16.25
C ILE A 286 -9.22 -8.02 -16.08
N SER A 287 -8.25 -8.72 -15.50
CA SER A 287 -6.87 -8.24 -15.47
C SER A 287 -6.00 -9.02 -16.45
N ASP A 288 -4.73 -8.74 -16.45
CA ASP A 288 -3.77 -9.59 -17.16
C ASP A 288 -3.38 -10.84 -16.35
N ASN A 289 -3.69 -10.87 -15.03
CA ASN A 289 -3.23 -11.89 -14.12
C ASN A 289 -4.29 -12.21 -13.04
N ASP A 290 -5.50 -12.60 -13.46
CA ASP A 290 -6.57 -12.95 -12.50
C ASP A 290 -6.19 -14.14 -11.61
N GLY A 291 -5.38 -15.09 -12.13
CA GLY A 291 -4.87 -16.22 -11.37
C GLY A 291 -3.90 -15.79 -10.27
N MET A 292 -2.97 -14.89 -10.56
CA MET A 292 -2.04 -14.36 -9.54
C MET A 292 -2.79 -13.67 -8.39
N TYR A 293 -3.73 -12.76 -8.70
CA TYR A 293 -4.48 -12.06 -7.64
C TYR A 293 -5.39 -12.99 -6.84
N THR A 294 -5.99 -13.99 -7.50
CA THR A 294 -6.75 -15.05 -6.84
C THR A 294 -5.86 -15.89 -5.93
N SER A 295 -4.65 -16.23 -6.35
CA SER A 295 -3.66 -16.94 -5.57
C SER A 295 -3.21 -16.13 -4.34
N MET A 296 -2.91 -14.85 -4.49
CA MET A 296 -2.55 -13.98 -3.37
C MET A 296 -3.70 -13.87 -2.36
N TYR A 297 -4.95 -13.76 -2.82
CA TYR A 297 -6.11 -13.78 -1.94
C TYR A 297 -6.28 -15.14 -1.25
N GLY A 298 -6.09 -16.25 -1.97
CA GLY A 298 -6.10 -17.60 -1.42
C GLY A 298 -5.04 -17.79 -0.33
N ALA A 299 -3.83 -17.28 -0.53
CA ALA A 299 -2.76 -17.27 0.47
C ALA A 299 -3.16 -16.45 1.70
N ALA A 300 -3.75 -15.26 1.52
CA ALA A 300 -4.25 -14.45 2.63
C ALA A 300 -5.28 -15.20 3.49
N GLN A 301 -6.22 -15.91 2.83
CA GLN A 301 -7.22 -16.71 3.54
C GLN A 301 -6.62 -17.97 4.19
N SER A 302 -5.55 -18.52 3.61
CA SER A 302 -4.80 -19.64 4.22
C SER A 302 -4.11 -19.22 5.51
N PHE A 303 -3.41 -18.09 5.50
CA PHE A 303 -2.83 -17.51 6.71
C PHE A 303 -3.90 -17.16 7.76
N ARG A 304 -5.03 -16.58 7.34
CA ARG A 304 -6.15 -16.30 8.23
C ARG A 304 -6.66 -17.56 8.90
N TYR A 305 -6.81 -18.65 8.16
CA TYR A 305 -7.22 -19.93 8.72
C TYR A 305 -6.20 -20.46 9.71
N ALA A 306 -4.92 -20.43 9.39
CA ALA A 306 -3.85 -20.86 10.30
C ALA A 306 -3.78 -20.04 11.60
N VAL A 307 -4.07 -18.73 11.54
CA VAL A 307 -4.00 -17.81 12.71
C VAL A 307 -5.18 -18.00 13.68
N ASN A 308 -6.38 -18.27 13.17
CA ASN A 308 -7.61 -18.21 13.99
C ASN A 308 -8.58 -19.37 13.80
N GLY A 309 -8.30 -20.34 12.92
CA GLY A 309 -9.18 -21.50 12.66
C GLY A 309 -10.49 -21.14 11.97
N ASP A 310 -10.58 -19.98 11.31
CA ASP A 310 -11.81 -19.51 10.69
C ASP A 310 -12.24 -20.37 9.50
N LYS A 311 -13.35 -21.07 9.66
CA LYS A 311 -13.90 -21.97 8.63
C LYS A 311 -14.31 -21.25 7.35
N GLU A 312 -14.70 -19.98 7.42
CA GLU A 312 -15.00 -19.20 6.21
C GLU A 312 -13.69 -18.91 5.45
N ALA A 313 -12.59 -18.62 6.16
CA ALA A 313 -11.28 -18.47 5.55
C ALA A 313 -10.84 -19.75 4.82
N LYS A 314 -11.00 -20.92 5.44
CA LYS A 314 -10.74 -22.21 4.80
C LYS A 314 -11.57 -22.39 3.51
N LYS A 315 -12.87 -22.07 3.57
CA LYS A 315 -13.76 -22.14 2.40
C LYS A 315 -13.32 -21.22 1.27
N LEU A 316 -12.88 -19.99 1.60
CA LEU A 316 -12.38 -19.01 0.62
C LEU A 316 -11.05 -19.47 0.00
N ALA A 317 -10.14 -20.02 0.78
CA ALA A 317 -8.89 -20.61 0.28
C ALA A 317 -9.17 -21.80 -0.66
N ASN A 318 -10.06 -22.72 -0.26
CA ASN A 318 -10.48 -23.84 -1.11
C ASN A 318 -11.11 -23.37 -2.44
N ARG A 319 -11.91 -22.31 -2.43
CA ARG A 319 -12.47 -21.73 -3.63
C ARG A 319 -11.38 -21.15 -4.54
N SER A 320 -10.41 -20.44 -3.96
CA SER A 320 -9.28 -19.89 -4.72
C SER A 320 -8.45 -21.00 -5.38
N LEU A 321 -8.19 -22.13 -4.67
CA LEU A 321 -7.50 -23.28 -5.26
C LEU A 321 -8.29 -23.87 -6.44
N LYS A 322 -9.61 -24.05 -6.28
CA LYS A 322 -10.47 -24.55 -7.36
C LYS A 322 -10.48 -23.62 -8.58
N ALA A 323 -10.47 -22.30 -8.35
CA ALA A 323 -10.39 -21.32 -9.43
C ALA A 323 -9.03 -21.39 -10.14
N CYS A 324 -7.93 -21.50 -9.42
CA CYS A 324 -6.59 -21.66 -10.00
C CYS A 324 -6.45 -22.97 -10.76
N LYS A 325 -6.99 -24.10 -10.22
CA LYS A 325 -7.03 -25.37 -10.93
C LYS A 325 -7.85 -25.26 -12.23
N TRP A 326 -8.99 -24.58 -12.20
CA TRP A 326 -9.81 -24.37 -13.39
C TRP A 326 -9.09 -23.59 -14.49
N LEU A 327 -8.17 -22.66 -14.18
CA LEU A 327 -7.31 -22.01 -15.17
C LEU A 327 -6.43 -23.03 -15.93
N VAL A 328 -6.03 -24.12 -15.29
CA VAL A 328 -5.25 -25.20 -15.92
C VAL A 328 -6.16 -26.13 -16.71
N ASP A 329 -7.28 -26.56 -16.09
CA ASP A 329 -8.18 -27.57 -16.67
C ASP A 329 -8.89 -27.10 -17.92
N ILE A 330 -9.11 -25.78 -18.08
CA ILE A 330 -9.89 -25.22 -19.20
C ILE A 330 -9.12 -25.17 -20.51
N THR A 331 -7.79 -25.20 -20.45
CA THR A 331 -6.96 -25.08 -21.66
C THR A 331 -6.84 -26.42 -22.37
N HIS A 332 -6.59 -26.37 -23.68
CA HIS A 332 -6.37 -27.59 -24.48
C HIS A 332 -4.93 -28.14 -24.31
N GLU A 333 -4.07 -27.37 -23.67
CA GLU A 333 -2.67 -27.74 -23.43
C GLU A 333 -2.50 -28.23 -22.01
N SER A 334 -2.18 -29.53 -21.87
CA SER A 334 -2.00 -30.16 -20.57
C SER A 334 -1.02 -29.40 -19.68
N GLY A 335 -1.50 -28.93 -18.51
CA GLY A 335 -0.71 -28.20 -17.51
C GLY A 335 -0.37 -26.75 -17.87
N PHE A 336 -0.95 -26.20 -18.95
CA PHE A 336 -0.81 -24.78 -19.28
C PHE A 336 -1.92 -23.98 -18.59
N PRO A 337 -1.62 -23.04 -17.69
CA PRO A 337 -2.65 -22.24 -17.05
C PRO A 337 -3.09 -21.08 -17.95
N ALA A 338 -4.40 -20.85 -18.09
CA ALA A 338 -4.93 -19.62 -18.65
C ALA A 338 -4.69 -18.43 -17.71
N ARG A 339 -4.70 -17.20 -18.24
CA ARG A 339 -4.63 -15.96 -17.43
C ARG A 339 -5.99 -15.56 -16.86
N VAL A 340 -7.05 -15.79 -17.62
CA VAL A 340 -8.42 -15.32 -17.33
C VAL A 340 -9.40 -16.31 -17.92
N ILE A 341 -10.54 -16.52 -17.25
CA ILE A 341 -11.70 -17.22 -17.79
C ILE A 341 -12.90 -16.27 -17.75
N ILE A 342 -13.62 -16.17 -18.86
CA ILE A 342 -14.87 -15.39 -18.96
C ILE A 342 -15.96 -16.21 -19.67
N PRO A 343 -17.24 -15.95 -19.42
CA PRO A 343 -18.33 -16.56 -20.18
C PRO A 343 -18.26 -16.20 -21.67
N ILE A 344 -18.78 -17.08 -22.54
CA ILE A 344 -18.80 -16.86 -24.02
C ILE A 344 -19.57 -15.59 -24.41
N ASP A 345 -20.54 -15.19 -23.60
CA ASP A 345 -21.37 -13.99 -23.77
C ASP A 345 -20.82 -12.78 -22.96
N TYR A 346 -19.54 -12.80 -22.66
CA TYR A 346 -18.91 -11.67 -21.96
C TYR A 346 -19.17 -10.37 -22.72
N ARG A 347 -19.46 -9.31 -21.96
CA ARG A 347 -19.95 -8.01 -22.47
C ARG A 347 -19.08 -7.33 -23.53
N GLU A 348 -17.80 -7.65 -23.55
CA GLU A 348 -16.84 -7.04 -24.47
C GLU A 348 -16.41 -8.03 -25.54
N PRO A 349 -16.26 -7.59 -26.80
CA PRO A 349 -15.80 -8.44 -27.90
C PRO A 349 -14.27 -8.60 -27.81
N VAL A 350 -13.80 -9.38 -26.81
CA VAL A 350 -12.38 -9.47 -26.46
C VAL A 350 -11.46 -9.85 -27.62
N ASN A 351 -11.88 -10.74 -28.54
CA ASN A 351 -11.05 -11.13 -29.67
C ASN A 351 -11.02 -10.07 -30.79
N GLU A 352 -11.97 -9.13 -30.81
CA GLU A 352 -11.89 -7.94 -31.68
C GLU A 352 -10.95 -6.89 -31.08
N ILE A 353 -11.00 -6.69 -29.75
CA ILE A 353 -10.11 -5.79 -29.02
C ILE A 353 -8.66 -6.30 -29.13
N TYR A 354 -8.41 -7.59 -28.84
CA TYR A 354 -7.11 -8.23 -28.91
C TYR A 354 -6.85 -8.86 -30.29
N SER A 355 -7.09 -8.09 -31.34
CA SER A 355 -6.97 -8.50 -32.74
C SER A 355 -5.51 -8.67 -33.20
N ARG A 356 -5.30 -9.13 -34.45
CA ARG A 356 -3.95 -9.16 -35.05
C ARG A 356 -3.35 -7.77 -35.21
N GLU A 357 -4.15 -6.73 -35.40
CA GLU A 357 -3.72 -5.33 -35.44
C GLU A 357 -3.25 -4.86 -34.06
N TYR A 358 -3.92 -5.30 -33.00
CA TYR A 358 -3.46 -5.10 -31.64
C TYR A 358 -2.04 -5.70 -31.41
N ASN A 359 -1.83 -6.95 -31.85
CA ASN A 359 -0.53 -7.60 -31.74
C ASN A 359 0.56 -6.83 -32.50
N LYS A 360 0.32 -6.45 -33.77
CA LYS A 360 1.25 -5.65 -34.57
C LYS A 360 1.59 -4.29 -33.96
N ARG A 361 0.62 -3.66 -33.30
CA ARG A 361 0.83 -2.39 -32.61
C ARG A 361 1.79 -2.58 -31.42
N ASN A 362 1.56 -3.59 -30.61
CA ASN A 362 2.39 -3.86 -29.44
C ASN A 362 3.81 -4.31 -29.83
N GLN A 363 3.98 -5.04 -30.93
CA GLN A 363 5.30 -5.40 -31.46
C GLN A 363 6.18 -4.20 -31.84
N ARG A 364 5.62 -3.00 -32.02
CA ARG A 364 6.41 -1.79 -32.29
C ARG A 364 7.16 -1.31 -31.04
N SER A 365 6.61 -1.55 -29.85
CA SER A 365 7.22 -1.18 -28.57
C SER A 365 7.93 -2.37 -27.90
N ASP A 366 7.45 -3.59 -28.11
CA ASP A 366 8.06 -4.83 -27.65
C ASP A 366 8.19 -5.80 -28.83
N PRO A 367 9.38 -5.90 -29.45
CA PRO A 367 9.62 -6.80 -30.58
C PRO A 367 9.36 -8.30 -30.27
N PHE A 368 9.38 -8.67 -29.00
CA PHE A 368 9.10 -10.04 -28.54
C PHE A 368 7.61 -10.27 -28.23
N TRP A 369 6.73 -9.25 -28.42
CA TRP A 369 5.30 -9.41 -28.20
C TRP A 369 4.75 -10.55 -29.06
N LYS A 370 4.08 -11.51 -28.41
CA LYS A 370 3.57 -12.70 -29.06
C LYS A 370 2.42 -12.37 -30.02
N ASP A 371 2.59 -12.70 -31.31
CA ASP A 371 1.51 -12.65 -32.31
C ASP A 371 0.69 -13.93 -32.23
N ILE A 372 -0.33 -13.94 -31.37
CA ILE A 372 -1.25 -15.06 -31.18
C ILE A 372 -2.69 -14.60 -31.42
N TYR A 373 -3.48 -15.45 -32.12
CA TYR A 373 -4.89 -15.20 -32.38
C TYR A 373 -5.65 -16.53 -32.60
N PRO A 374 -6.81 -16.73 -31.97
CA PRO A 374 -7.43 -15.81 -31.00
C PRO A 374 -6.61 -15.71 -29.71
N ARG A 375 -6.64 -14.54 -29.08
CA ARG A 375 -6.03 -14.35 -27.75
C ARG A 375 -6.92 -14.87 -26.62
N PHE A 376 -8.21 -15.07 -26.94
CA PHE A 376 -9.19 -15.72 -26.08
C PHE A 376 -9.80 -16.93 -26.84
N PRO A 377 -9.13 -18.09 -26.84
CA PRO A 377 -9.71 -19.32 -27.37
C PRO A 377 -10.99 -19.73 -26.64
N THR A 378 -11.84 -20.46 -27.30
CA THR A 378 -13.07 -21.02 -26.74
C THR A 378 -12.76 -22.33 -26.04
N SER A 379 -13.36 -22.55 -24.85
CA SER A 379 -13.27 -23.81 -24.12
C SER A 379 -13.89 -24.97 -24.92
N GLU A 380 -13.54 -26.22 -24.60
CA GLU A 380 -14.00 -27.42 -25.27
C GLU A 380 -15.53 -27.55 -25.22
N ASP A 381 -16.15 -27.16 -24.09
CA ASP A 381 -17.62 -27.20 -23.92
C ASP A 381 -18.35 -26.02 -24.56
N GLY A 382 -17.61 -25.08 -25.19
CA GLY A 382 -18.14 -23.90 -25.87
C GLY A 382 -18.78 -22.84 -25.00
N LYS A 383 -18.64 -22.92 -23.66
CA LYS A 383 -19.32 -22.01 -22.73
C LYS A 383 -18.45 -20.83 -22.25
N TYR A 384 -17.15 -20.95 -22.41
CA TYR A 384 -16.18 -19.98 -21.88
C TYR A 384 -15.15 -19.59 -22.94
N LEU A 385 -14.56 -18.42 -22.73
CA LEU A 385 -13.33 -17.96 -23.36
C LEU A 385 -12.24 -17.91 -22.31
N TRP A 386 -11.02 -18.29 -22.67
CA TRP A 386 -9.87 -18.21 -21.79
C TRP A 386 -8.72 -17.42 -22.42
N LYS A 387 -8.06 -16.56 -21.63
CA LYS A 387 -6.95 -15.71 -22.12
C LYS A 387 -5.65 -16.49 -22.11
N CYS A 388 -5.01 -16.54 -23.28
CA CYS A 388 -3.71 -17.18 -23.49
C CYS A 388 -2.52 -16.21 -23.26
N ASP A 389 -1.31 -16.61 -23.66
CA ASP A 389 -0.05 -15.87 -23.50
C ASP A 389 0.27 -15.61 -22.02
N THR A 390 0.20 -16.68 -21.23
CA THR A 390 0.37 -16.66 -19.79
C THR A 390 1.78 -16.23 -19.40
N SER A 391 1.89 -15.42 -18.35
CA SER A 391 3.14 -14.82 -17.88
C SER A 391 3.73 -15.54 -16.67
N SER A 392 4.98 -15.22 -16.38
CA SER A 392 5.66 -15.60 -15.13
C SER A 392 4.94 -15.11 -13.88
N ASP A 393 4.22 -13.97 -13.96
CA ASP A 393 3.42 -13.44 -12.85
C ASP A 393 2.36 -14.45 -12.35
N GLU A 394 1.63 -15.06 -13.30
CA GLU A 394 0.67 -16.09 -12.96
C GLU A 394 1.31 -17.22 -12.18
N LEU A 395 2.43 -17.76 -12.68
CA LEU A 395 3.11 -18.88 -12.04
C LEU A 395 3.66 -18.51 -10.66
N ALA A 396 4.27 -17.33 -10.51
CA ALA A 396 4.79 -16.90 -9.23
C ALA A 396 3.68 -16.84 -8.17
N GLY A 397 2.51 -16.28 -8.52
CA GLY A 397 1.35 -16.28 -7.63
C GLY A 397 0.84 -17.68 -7.31
N HIS A 398 0.70 -18.53 -8.32
CA HIS A 398 0.22 -19.91 -8.18
C HIS A 398 1.11 -20.73 -7.22
N TYR A 399 2.43 -20.77 -7.46
CA TYR A 399 3.34 -21.55 -6.62
C TYR A 399 3.50 -21.00 -5.21
N PHE A 400 3.47 -19.65 -5.06
CA PHE A 400 3.41 -19.03 -3.73
C PHE A 400 2.20 -19.54 -2.93
N PHE A 401 1.02 -19.58 -3.57
CA PHE A 401 -0.21 -20.03 -2.92
C PHE A 401 -0.24 -21.55 -2.68
N TYR A 402 0.22 -22.36 -3.64
CA TYR A 402 0.09 -23.81 -3.55
C TYR A 402 0.84 -24.41 -2.36
N GLY A 403 2.08 -23.97 -2.10
CA GLY A 403 2.84 -24.39 -0.93
C GLY A 403 2.14 -23.98 0.36
N ILE A 404 1.71 -22.72 0.47
CA ILE A 404 1.00 -22.20 1.64
C ILE A 404 -0.32 -22.95 1.88
N TYR A 405 -1.10 -23.20 0.81
CA TYR A 405 -2.36 -23.95 0.91
C TYR A 405 -2.12 -25.37 1.40
N TYR A 406 -1.12 -26.06 0.82
CA TYR A 406 -0.79 -27.43 1.19
C TYR A 406 -0.43 -27.57 2.67
N ASP A 407 0.36 -26.63 3.18
CA ASP A 407 0.83 -26.66 4.56
C ASP A 407 -0.23 -26.20 5.58
N LEU A 408 -1.07 -25.24 5.23
CA LEU A 408 -1.92 -24.54 6.21
C LEU A 408 -3.41 -24.92 6.12
N VAL A 409 -3.88 -25.40 4.98
CA VAL A 409 -5.32 -25.58 4.72
C VAL A 409 -5.69 -27.01 4.36
N ALA A 410 -4.83 -27.72 3.60
CA ALA A 410 -5.14 -29.07 3.11
C ALA A 410 -5.09 -30.11 4.23
N GLU A 411 -6.25 -30.46 4.78
CA GLU A 411 -6.39 -31.45 5.87
C GLU A 411 -6.81 -32.83 5.36
N THR A 412 -7.67 -32.86 4.33
CA THR A 412 -8.18 -34.12 3.75
C THR A 412 -7.31 -34.60 2.58
N ASP A 413 -7.34 -35.93 2.32
CA ASP A 413 -6.64 -36.48 1.17
C ASP A 413 -7.12 -35.87 -0.16
N GLU A 414 -8.41 -35.51 -0.28
CA GLU A 414 -8.97 -34.84 -1.43
C GLU A 414 -8.37 -33.44 -1.64
N GLU A 415 -8.27 -32.65 -0.54
CA GLU A 415 -7.67 -31.33 -0.58
C GLU A 415 -6.19 -31.41 -0.94
N LYS A 416 -5.47 -32.35 -0.37
CA LYS A 416 -4.05 -32.61 -0.67
C LYS A 416 -3.84 -33.05 -2.12
N GLU A 417 -4.66 -33.99 -2.61
CA GLU A 417 -4.50 -34.47 -3.99
C GLU A 417 -4.85 -33.41 -5.01
N MET A 418 -5.85 -32.55 -4.77
CA MET A 418 -6.18 -31.43 -5.66
C MET A 418 -5.00 -30.48 -5.88
N VAL A 419 -4.28 -30.11 -4.81
CA VAL A 419 -3.12 -29.22 -4.96
C VAL A 419 -1.91 -29.96 -5.56
N LYS A 420 -1.73 -31.23 -5.23
CA LYS A 420 -0.69 -32.07 -5.86
C LYS A 420 -0.90 -32.22 -7.37
N GLU A 421 -2.15 -32.43 -7.80
CA GLU A 421 -2.50 -32.56 -9.21
C GLU A 421 -2.14 -31.29 -9.97
N VAL A 422 -2.61 -30.14 -9.55
CA VAL A 422 -2.35 -28.89 -10.27
C VAL A 422 -0.86 -28.51 -10.27
N VAL A 423 -0.13 -28.75 -9.18
CA VAL A 423 1.32 -28.52 -9.11
C VAL A 423 2.06 -29.46 -10.07
N ARG A 424 1.68 -30.75 -10.09
CA ARG A 424 2.25 -31.74 -11.00
C ARG A 424 2.01 -31.35 -12.46
N ASP A 425 0.78 -31.00 -12.80
CA ASP A 425 0.40 -30.67 -14.18
C ASP A 425 1.21 -29.50 -14.74
N ILE A 426 1.32 -28.39 -13.98
CA ILE A 426 2.07 -27.21 -14.41
C ILE A 426 3.59 -27.51 -14.46
N THR A 427 4.13 -28.19 -13.43
CA THR A 427 5.58 -28.45 -13.36
C THR A 427 6.01 -29.40 -14.46
N ASP A 428 5.23 -30.47 -14.72
CA ASP A 428 5.48 -31.40 -15.81
C ASP A 428 5.33 -30.75 -17.18
N HIS A 429 4.40 -29.78 -17.35
CA HIS A 429 4.33 -28.97 -18.56
C HIS A 429 5.64 -28.21 -18.81
N LEU A 430 6.17 -27.54 -17.79
CA LEU A 430 7.44 -26.80 -17.91
C LEU A 430 8.61 -27.73 -18.25
N ILE A 431 8.75 -28.84 -17.53
CA ILE A 431 9.86 -29.81 -17.75
C ILE A 431 9.83 -30.40 -19.15
N ARG A 432 8.68 -30.97 -19.60
CA ARG A 432 8.58 -31.61 -20.92
C ARG A 432 8.75 -30.64 -22.10
N ASN A 433 8.50 -29.34 -21.85
CA ASN A 433 8.66 -28.28 -22.86
C ASN A 433 9.98 -27.53 -22.76
N GLY A 434 10.98 -28.03 -22.02
CA GLY A 434 12.30 -27.40 -21.88
C GLY A 434 12.23 -26.09 -21.10
N PHE A 435 11.39 -26.03 -20.06
CA PHE A 435 11.15 -24.89 -19.19
C PHE A 435 10.49 -23.69 -19.88
N LEU A 436 9.63 -23.98 -20.86
CA LEU A 436 8.82 -23.01 -21.59
C LEU A 436 7.33 -23.22 -21.27
N LEU A 437 6.60 -22.15 -21.00
CA LEU A 437 5.15 -22.17 -21.13
C LEU A 437 4.78 -22.22 -22.61
N ARG A 438 4.44 -23.40 -23.12
CA ARG A 438 3.95 -23.57 -24.50
C ARG A 438 2.44 -23.40 -24.53
N ASP A 439 2.02 -22.47 -25.34
CA ASP A 439 0.64 -22.07 -25.55
C ASP A 439 -0.05 -22.93 -26.63
N HIS A 440 -1.35 -22.72 -26.86
CA HIS A 440 -2.16 -23.45 -27.83
C HIS A 440 -1.66 -23.36 -29.30
N ASP A 441 -0.74 -22.44 -29.61
CA ASP A 441 -0.07 -22.35 -30.91
C ASP A 441 1.26 -23.15 -30.97
N GLY A 442 1.56 -23.90 -29.92
CA GLY A 442 2.79 -24.69 -29.77
C GLY A 442 4.06 -23.87 -29.54
N LYS A 443 3.95 -22.55 -29.36
CA LYS A 443 5.08 -21.64 -29.14
C LYS A 443 5.12 -21.18 -27.69
N SER A 444 6.31 -20.73 -27.23
CA SER A 444 6.46 -20.10 -25.93
C SER A 444 5.60 -18.84 -25.81
N THR A 445 5.14 -18.56 -24.61
CA THR A 445 4.55 -17.27 -24.26
C THR A 445 5.62 -16.18 -24.17
N ARG A 446 5.21 -14.90 -24.13
CA ARG A 446 6.13 -13.76 -24.07
C ARG A 446 7.01 -13.78 -22.80
N TRP A 447 6.42 -14.08 -21.65
CA TRP A 447 7.10 -13.98 -20.35
C TRP A 447 7.36 -15.34 -19.68
N GLY A 448 6.82 -16.43 -20.22
CA GLY A 448 6.96 -17.77 -19.66
C GLY A 448 8.14 -18.55 -20.22
N ASN A 449 9.32 -17.94 -20.31
CA ASN A 449 10.54 -18.58 -20.79
C ASN A 449 11.56 -18.67 -19.66
N PHE A 450 11.66 -19.85 -19.06
CA PHE A 450 12.59 -20.15 -17.98
C PHE A 450 13.73 -21.07 -18.46
N SER A 451 13.94 -21.22 -19.78
CA SER A 451 14.91 -22.15 -20.32
C SER A 451 16.35 -21.70 -20.12
N PRO A 452 17.32 -22.64 -20.01
CA PRO A 452 18.74 -22.32 -19.92
C PRO A 452 19.25 -21.52 -21.12
N GLU A 453 18.70 -21.79 -22.31
CA GLU A 453 19.06 -21.10 -23.55
C GLU A 453 18.69 -19.61 -23.49
N PHE A 454 17.61 -19.28 -22.81
CA PHE A 454 17.21 -17.87 -22.60
C PHE A 454 17.96 -17.26 -21.41
N CYS A 455 17.86 -17.86 -20.23
CA CYS A 455 18.44 -17.31 -19.01
C CYS A 455 19.96 -17.07 -19.12
N ASN A 456 20.70 -17.96 -19.80
CA ASN A 456 22.15 -17.86 -19.92
C ASN A 456 22.63 -17.21 -21.23
N SER A 457 21.69 -16.58 -21.99
CA SER A 457 22.03 -15.82 -23.20
C SER A 457 22.01 -14.32 -22.97
N ILE A 458 22.47 -13.58 -23.98
CA ILE A 458 22.40 -12.11 -24.00
C ILE A 458 20.95 -11.59 -24.09
N TRP A 459 20.00 -12.41 -24.50
CA TRP A 459 18.59 -12.03 -24.66
C TRP A 459 17.81 -12.08 -23.35
N GLY A 460 18.27 -12.88 -22.39
CA GLY A 460 17.66 -13.04 -21.07
C GLY A 460 18.40 -12.31 -19.95
N TRP A 461 19.38 -11.44 -20.28
CA TRP A 461 20.26 -10.84 -19.28
C TRP A 461 19.51 -10.12 -18.13
N ASP A 462 18.42 -9.41 -18.45
CA ASP A 462 17.62 -8.65 -17.49
C ASP A 462 16.59 -9.51 -16.73
N GLN A 463 16.28 -10.71 -17.23
CA GLN A 463 15.37 -11.67 -16.61
C GLN A 463 16.07 -12.88 -15.99
N ARG A 464 17.37 -13.03 -16.25
CA ARG A 464 18.18 -14.19 -15.83
C ARG A 464 17.96 -14.57 -14.37
N GLY A 465 18.17 -13.62 -13.46
CA GLY A 465 18.08 -13.85 -12.02
C GLY A 465 16.68 -14.24 -11.60
N LEU A 466 15.71 -13.43 -11.99
CA LEU A 466 14.30 -13.64 -11.63
C LEU A 466 13.75 -14.95 -12.18
N ASN A 467 13.98 -15.25 -13.46
CA ASN A 467 13.44 -16.48 -14.08
C ASN A 467 14.14 -17.74 -13.54
N SER A 468 15.46 -17.68 -13.26
CA SER A 468 16.16 -18.80 -12.61
C SER A 468 15.64 -19.04 -11.18
N MET A 469 15.46 -17.96 -10.41
CA MET A 469 14.89 -18.02 -9.05
C MET A 469 13.48 -18.59 -9.05
N MET A 470 12.59 -18.09 -9.93
CA MET A 470 11.22 -18.61 -10.05
C MET A 470 11.23 -20.10 -10.38
N MET A 471 12.03 -20.54 -11.36
CA MET A 471 12.06 -21.95 -11.75
C MET A 471 12.53 -22.87 -10.62
N LEU A 472 13.59 -22.49 -9.89
CA LEU A 472 14.03 -23.23 -8.71
C LEU A 472 12.97 -23.24 -7.60
N SER A 473 12.29 -22.11 -7.36
CA SER A 473 11.18 -22.04 -6.40
C SER A 473 10.02 -22.96 -6.78
N PHE A 474 9.64 -23.00 -8.06
CA PHE A 474 8.58 -23.89 -8.54
C PHE A 474 8.92 -25.36 -8.34
N LEU A 475 10.18 -25.74 -8.60
CA LEU A 475 10.66 -27.10 -8.38
C LEU A 475 10.71 -27.47 -6.89
N ASN A 476 11.19 -26.56 -6.02
CA ASN A 476 11.19 -26.79 -4.57
C ASN A 476 9.76 -26.97 -4.01
N VAL A 477 8.82 -26.11 -4.43
CA VAL A 477 7.40 -26.26 -4.07
C VAL A 477 6.84 -27.57 -4.59
N ALA A 478 7.16 -27.94 -5.84
CA ALA A 478 6.70 -29.20 -6.43
C ALA A 478 7.25 -30.42 -5.70
N THR A 479 8.53 -30.42 -5.33
CA THR A 479 9.15 -31.46 -4.50
C THR A 479 8.42 -31.59 -3.16
N HIS A 480 8.23 -30.46 -2.47
CA HIS A 480 7.57 -30.43 -1.15
C HIS A 480 6.12 -30.92 -1.21
N VAL A 481 5.32 -30.39 -2.14
CA VAL A 481 3.88 -30.68 -2.23
C VAL A 481 3.62 -32.10 -2.71
N THR A 482 4.38 -32.58 -3.71
CA THR A 482 4.11 -33.89 -4.35
C THR A 482 4.91 -35.04 -3.75
N GLY A 483 6.08 -34.75 -3.22
CA GLY A 483 7.05 -35.76 -2.77
C GLY A 483 7.72 -36.53 -3.92
N ASP A 484 7.59 -36.07 -5.17
CA ASP A 484 8.17 -36.75 -6.34
C ASP A 484 9.64 -36.29 -6.53
N PRO A 485 10.63 -37.19 -6.43
CA PRO A 485 12.05 -36.87 -6.48
C PRO A 485 12.49 -36.28 -7.83
N LYS A 486 11.73 -36.52 -8.91
CA LYS A 486 12.08 -35.98 -10.24
C LYS A 486 12.22 -34.45 -10.27
N TYR A 487 11.48 -33.74 -9.37
CA TYR A 487 11.54 -32.27 -9.32
C TYR A 487 12.84 -31.79 -8.68
N GLU A 488 13.28 -32.48 -7.60
CA GLU A 488 14.60 -32.20 -7.02
C GLU A 488 15.75 -32.55 -7.98
N GLU A 489 15.68 -33.70 -8.63
CA GLU A 489 16.67 -34.09 -9.67
C GLU A 489 16.73 -33.04 -10.79
N THR A 490 15.59 -32.46 -11.16
CA THR A 490 15.54 -31.39 -12.17
C THR A 490 16.15 -30.10 -11.62
N ALA A 491 15.88 -29.72 -10.37
CA ALA A 491 16.49 -28.55 -9.74
C ALA A 491 18.00 -28.69 -9.63
N GLU A 492 18.50 -29.85 -9.22
CA GLU A 492 19.93 -30.18 -9.17
C GLU A 492 20.57 -30.03 -10.55
N MET A 493 19.95 -30.59 -11.58
CA MET A 493 20.45 -30.48 -12.96
C MET A 493 20.52 -29.00 -13.41
N LEU A 494 19.52 -28.17 -13.07
CA LEU A 494 19.53 -26.73 -13.38
C LEU A 494 20.63 -25.98 -12.61
N ARG A 495 20.86 -26.35 -11.36
CA ARG A 495 21.94 -25.80 -10.53
C ARG A 495 23.32 -26.17 -11.08
N GLU A 496 23.59 -27.46 -11.22
CA GLU A 496 24.93 -27.97 -11.57
C GLU A 496 25.34 -27.64 -12.99
N LYS A 497 24.44 -27.85 -13.95
CA LYS A 497 24.75 -27.70 -15.36
C LYS A 497 24.57 -26.29 -15.91
N TYR A 498 23.63 -25.52 -15.33
CA TYR A 498 23.19 -24.24 -15.87
C TYR A 498 23.30 -23.06 -14.88
N ASN A 499 23.86 -23.28 -13.69
CA ASN A 499 24.14 -22.26 -12.67
C ASN A 499 22.93 -21.42 -12.23
N TYR A 500 21.72 -22.01 -12.20
CA TYR A 500 20.51 -21.27 -11.81
C TYR A 500 20.58 -20.70 -10.39
N HIS A 501 21.23 -21.38 -9.42
CA HIS A 501 21.44 -20.89 -8.07
C HIS A 501 22.33 -19.64 -8.05
N ILE A 502 23.36 -19.58 -8.92
CA ILE A 502 24.21 -18.39 -9.09
C ILE A 502 23.41 -17.25 -9.73
N ASN A 503 22.61 -17.54 -10.77
CA ASN A 503 21.75 -16.55 -11.39
C ASN A 503 20.76 -15.96 -10.37
N ALA A 504 20.22 -16.78 -9.47
CA ALA A 504 19.22 -16.40 -8.47
C ALA A 504 19.78 -15.51 -7.34
N MET A 505 21.10 -15.32 -7.26
CA MET A 505 21.70 -14.39 -6.29
C MET A 505 21.25 -12.94 -6.50
N HIS A 506 20.91 -12.57 -7.72
CA HIS A 506 20.40 -11.25 -8.09
C HIS A 506 19.11 -11.40 -8.89
N ALA A 507 17.98 -11.24 -8.24
CA ALA A 507 16.67 -11.42 -8.87
C ALA A 507 16.46 -10.50 -10.09
N LYS A 508 16.98 -9.28 -10.05
CA LYS A 508 16.87 -8.32 -11.14
C LYS A 508 18.07 -7.39 -11.21
N GLU A 509 18.56 -7.18 -12.42
CA GLU A 509 19.50 -6.11 -12.73
C GLU A 509 18.75 -4.84 -13.08
N PHE A 510 18.98 -3.76 -12.32
CA PHE A 510 18.39 -2.45 -12.57
C PHE A 510 19.44 -1.50 -13.16
N PHE A 511 19.05 -0.77 -14.20
CA PHE A 511 19.88 0.29 -14.75
C PHE A 511 19.03 1.52 -15.14
N PRO A 512 19.30 2.67 -14.57
CA PRO A 512 20.15 2.86 -13.37
C PRO A 512 19.66 2.03 -12.18
N PRO A 513 20.48 1.77 -11.15
CA PRO A 513 20.12 0.92 -10.01
C PRO A 513 18.85 1.34 -9.29
N GLU A 514 18.49 2.61 -9.35
CA GLU A 514 17.29 3.18 -8.75
C GLU A 514 16.00 2.91 -9.55
N ASN A 515 16.13 2.37 -10.77
CA ASN A 515 14.97 2.09 -11.62
C ASN A 515 14.27 0.78 -11.21
N VAL A 516 13.58 0.83 -10.12
CA VAL A 516 12.84 -0.30 -9.53
C VAL A 516 11.67 -0.70 -10.42
N VAL A 517 11.46 -2.02 -10.59
CA VAL A 517 10.30 -2.61 -11.24
C VAL A 517 9.47 -3.34 -10.17
N PRO A 518 8.47 -2.69 -9.56
CA PRO A 518 7.80 -3.18 -8.34
C PRO A 518 7.12 -4.53 -8.50
N TRP A 519 6.54 -4.83 -9.66
CA TRP A 519 5.94 -6.14 -9.91
C TRP A 519 7.00 -7.25 -10.00
N ASP A 520 8.20 -7.00 -10.54
CA ASP A 520 9.30 -7.97 -10.53
C ASP A 520 9.81 -8.21 -9.09
N ASN A 521 9.84 -7.16 -8.24
CA ASN A 521 10.14 -7.33 -6.82
C ASN A 521 9.09 -8.20 -6.12
N ASN A 522 7.82 -8.02 -6.47
CA ASN A 522 6.73 -8.84 -5.94
C ASN A 522 6.94 -10.33 -6.32
N LEU A 523 7.28 -10.59 -7.58
CA LEU A 523 7.55 -11.95 -8.08
C LEU A 523 8.76 -12.57 -7.40
N SER A 524 9.86 -11.81 -7.24
CA SER A 524 11.09 -12.30 -6.60
C SER A 524 10.86 -12.66 -5.14
N LEU A 525 10.16 -11.82 -4.38
CA LEU A 525 9.88 -12.09 -2.96
C LEU A 525 8.91 -13.26 -2.77
N MET A 526 7.86 -13.38 -3.60
CA MET A 526 6.99 -14.58 -3.57
C MET A 526 7.76 -15.85 -3.91
N SER A 527 8.69 -15.77 -4.86
CA SER A 527 9.53 -16.92 -5.23
C SER A 527 10.55 -17.28 -4.15
N LEU A 528 11.18 -16.28 -3.53
CA LEU A 528 12.08 -16.49 -2.39
C LEU A 528 11.34 -17.13 -1.20
N TYR A 529 10.06 -16.81 -1.01
CA TYR A 529 9.26 -17.45 0.05
C TYR A 529 9.17 -18.96 -0.14
N GLY A 530 8.82 -19.43 -1.33
CA GLY A 530 8.80 -20.87 -1.64
C GLY A 530 10.20 -21.48 -1.66
N LEU A 531 11.16 -20.80 -2.27
CA LEU A 531 12.53 -21.29 -2.40
C LEU A 531 13.20 -21.53 -1.03
N ILE A 532 13.14 -20.54 -0.13
CA ILE A 532 13.78 -20.62 1.20
C ILE A 532 13.02 -21.56 2.14
N ASN A 533 11.68 -21.57 2.11
CA ASN A 533 10.93 -22.41 3.02
C ASN A 533 11.11 -23.90 2.76
N TYR A 534 11.32 -24.30 1.50
CA TYR A 534 11.39 -25.72 1.11
C TYR A 534 12.79 -26.20 0.74
N GLU A 535 13.81 -25.34 0.72
CA GLU A 535 15.20 -25.73 0.56
C GLU A 535 15.70 -26.48 1.79
N GLN A 536 16.48 -27.55 1.58
CA GLN A 536 17.07 -28.37 2.63
C GLN A 536 18.61 -28.28 2.68
N ASP A 537 19.22 -27.84 1.58
CA ASP A 537 20.67 -27.67 1.51
C ASP A 537 21.11 -26.39 2.22
N PRO A 538 21.93 -26.47 3.28
CA PRO A 538 22.33 -25.31 4.06
C PRO A 538 23.19 -24.30 3.27
N GLU A 539 23.97 -24.75 2.27
CA GLU A 539 24.81 -23.87 1.45
C GLU A 539 23.91 -23.05 0.50
N LEU A 540 22.90 -23.68 -0.10
CA LEU A 540 21.90 -23.02 -0.93
C LEU A 540 21.04 -22.06 -0.11
N LEU A 541 20.65 -22.44 1.11
CA LEU A 541 19.91 -21.54 2.02
C LEU A 541 20.68 -20.25 2.31
N LEU A 542 22.01 -20.33 2.51
CA LEU A 542 22.84 -19.14 2.68
C LEU A 542 22.82 -18.24 1.45
N MET A 543 22.98 -18.82 0.26
CA MET A 543 22.93 -18.07 -0.99
C MET A 543 21.59 -17.37 -1.19
N TYR A 544 20.47 -18.07 -0.94
CA TYR A 544 19.14 -17.51 -1.09
C TYR A 544 18.82 -16.45 -0.04
N ARG A 545 19.41 -16.57 1.16
CA ARG A 545 19.36 -15.51 2.16
C ARG A 545 20.06 -14.24 1.68
N GLU A 546 21.26 -14.34 1.12
CA GLU A 546 21.95 -13.17 0.57
C GLU A 546 21.14 -12.52 -0.56
N SER A 547 20.53 -13.35 -1.42
CA SER A 547 19.60 -12.86 -2.44
C SER A 547 18.39 -12.12 -1.86
N LEU A 548 17.82 -12.64 -0.77
CA LEU A 548 16.72 -11.99 -0.05
C LEU A 548 17.14 -10.64 0.55
N GLU A 549 18.32 -10.59 1.20
CA GLU A 549 18.87 -9.34 1.75
C GLU A 549 19.11 -8.31 0.65
N TYR A 550 19.72 -8.72 -0.46
CA TYR A 550 19.96 -7.84 -1.60
C TYR A 550 18.65 -7.29 -2.17
N ALA A 551 17.64 -8.15 -2.39
CA ALA A 551 16.35 -7.73 -2.90
C ALA A 551 15.64 -6.76 -1.96
N TRP A 552 15.66 -7.03 -0.65
CA TRP A 552 14.97 -6.22 0.35
C TRP A 552 15.64 -4.87 0.62
N LEU A 553 16.97 -4.79 0.67
CA LEU A 553 17.70 -3.54 0.90
C LEU A 553 17.32 -2.45 -0.10
N ASN A 554 17.16 -2.81 -1.37
CA ASN A 554 16.79 -1.88 -2.44
C ASN A 554 15.37 -1.30 -2.31
N ILE A 555 14.49 -2.00 -1.62
CA ILE A 555 13.05 -1.67 -1.55
C ILE A 555 12.56 -1.34 -0.14
N SER A 556 13.38 -1.53 0.88
CA SER A 556 13.03 -1.35 2.31
C SER A 556 12.41 0.02 2.61
N LYS A 557 12.94 1.06 1.98
CA LYS A 557 12.48 2.44 2.15
C LYS A 557 11.08 2.72 1.56
N GLN A 558 10.50 1.78 0.83
CA GLN A 558 9.11 1.89 0.36
C GLN A 558 8.09 1.55 1.45
N LYS A 559 8.50 0.98 2.58
CA LYS A 559 7.64 0.52 3.69
C LYS A 559 6.48 -0.35 3.21
N ASN A 560 6.77 -1.25 2.28
CA ASN A 560 5.74 -2.13 1.70
C ASN A 560 5.42 -3.26 2.70
N ALA A 561 4.22 -3.27 3.25
CA ALA A 561 3.81 -4.24 4.27
C ALA A 561 3.92 -5.69 3.79
N PHE A 562 3.62 -5.99 2.53
CA PHE A 562 3.71 -7.35 1.99
C PHE A 562 5.17 -7.82 1.85
N TRP A 563 6.04 -6.97 1.32
CA TRP A 563 7.46 -7.29 1.19
C TRP A 563 8.13 -7.44 2.56
N ASN A 564 7.79 -6.57 3.51
CA ASN A 564 8.27 -6.65 4.88
C ASN A 564 7.75 -7.91 5.59
N ALA A 565 6.51 -8.35 5.32
CA ALA A 565 5.97 -9.58 5.89
C ALA A 565 6.69 -10.83 5.36
N ILE A 566 7.00 -10.88 4.05
CA ILE A 566 7.81 -11.97 3.47
C ILE A 566 9.22 -11.96 4.05
N TYR A 567 9.89 -10.83 4.00
CA TYR A 567 11.25 -10.68 4.53
C TYR A 567 11.31 -11.07 6.01
N GLY A 568 10.40 -10.50 6.83
CA GLY A 568 10.30 -10.78 8.26
C GLY A 568 10.04 -12.26 8.57
N GLY A 569 9.09 -12.88 7.86
CA GLY A 569 8.77 -14.29 8.03
C GLY A 569 9.92 -15.23 7.68
N LEU A 570 10.63 -14.95 6.60
CA LEU A 570 11.77 -15.76 6.16
C LEU A 570 12.99 -15.62 7.07
N CYS A 571 13.29 -14.40 7.52
CA CYS A 571 14.44 -14.22 8.39
C CYS A 571 14.27 -14.85 9.77
N GLN A 572 13.04 -14.99 10.28
CA GLN A 572 12.80 -15.73 11.52
C GLN A 572 13.26 -17.20 11.40
N LYS A 573 13.11 -17.80 10.21
CA LYS A 573 13.64 -19.15 9.94
C LYS A 573 15.15 -19.21 10.18
N PHE A 574 15.90 -18.21 9.68
CA PHE A 574 17.35 -18.16 9.89
C PHE A 574 17.76 -17.84 11.33
N SER A 575 16.96 -17.11 12.08
CA SER A 575 17.26 -16.83 13.50
C SER A 575 17.07 -18.06 14.41
N GLN A 576 16.22 -18.99 14.02
CA GLN A 576 16.01 -20.25 14.73
C GLN A 576 17.08 -21.29 14.39
N ASP A 577 17.63 -21.24 13.18
CA ASP A 577 18.62 -22.17 12.65
C ASP A 577 20.09 -21.73 12.93
N VAL A 578 20.31 -20.73 13.78
CA VAL A 578 21.64 -20.27 14.20
C VAL A 578 22.47 -21.38 14.89
N GLU A 579 21.84 -22.47 15.33
CA GLU A 579 22.54 -23.68 15.79
C GLU A 579 23.27 -24.45 14.66
N LEU A 580 23.01 -24.13 13.39
CA LEU A 580 23.68 -24.82 12.25
C LEU A 580 25.16 -24.48 12.09
N GLY A 581 25.74 -23.66 12.96
CA GLY A 581 27.19 -23.41 13.01
C GLY A 581 27.77 -22.65 11.82
N ILE A 582 26.99 -22.45 10.79
CA ILE A 582 27.37 -21.80 9.52
C ILE A 582 27.46 -20.26 9.70
N PHE A 583 26.72 -19.74 10.67
CA PHE A 583 26.69 -18.32 11.03
C PHE A 583 27.61 -17.94 12.18
N ASN A 584 28.60 -18.81 12.45
CA ASN A 584 29.63 -18.43 13.43
C ASN A 584 30.31 -17.17 12.92
N SER A 585 30.17 -16.08 13.66
CA SER A 585 30.60 -14.73 13.31
C SER A 585 32.06 -14.59 12.87
N GLU A 586 32.87 -15.61 13.08
CA GLU A 586 34.29 -15.65 12.70
C GLU A 586 34.50 -15.79 11.17
N PHE A 587 33.49 -16.27 10.43
CA PHE A 587 33.67 -16.54 8.99
C PHE A 587 33.09 -15.47 8.07
N VAL A 588 32.06 -14.72 8.49
CA VAL A 588 31.31 -13.83 7.60
C VAL A 588 31.87 -12.41 7.57
N PHE A 589 32.40 -11.91 8.71
CA PHE A 589 32.97 -10.57 8.75
C PHE A 589 34.22 -10.58 9.64
N PRO A 590 35.40 -10.29 9.10
CA PRO A 590 36.57 -10.05 9.94
C PRO A 590 36.24 -9.00 10.99
N GLU A 591 36.70 -9.21 12.22
CA GLU A 591 36.63 -8.18 13.26
C GLU A 591 37.51 -6.98 12.86
N ASN A 592 37.01 -6.13 12.01
CA ASN A 592 37.61 -4.84 11.76
C ASN A 592 36.52 -3.75 11.78
N GLU A 593 36.95 -2.55 12.14
CA GLU A 593 36.08 -1.38 12.30
C GLU A 593 35.29 -1.02 11.01
N LEU A 594 35.77 -1.48 9.83
CA LEU A 594 35.16 -1.22 8.55
C LEU A 594 33.79 -1.95 8.38
N TYR A 595 33.68 -3.14 8.95
CA TYR A 595 32.48 -3.99 8.82
C TYR A 595 31.58 -3.97 10.08
N ALA A 596 32.04 -3.37 11.19
CA ALA A 596 31.26 -3.26 12.41
C ALA A 596 29.89 -2.58 12.23
N PRO A 597 29.74 -1.52 11.39
CA PRO A 597 28.43 -0.89 11.13
C PRO A 597 27.45 -1.85 10.42
N PHE A 598 27.93 -2.70 9.52
CA PHE A 598 27.06 -3.63 8.78
C PHE A 598 26.54 -4.77 9.64
N LYS A 599 27.31 -5.17 10.67
CA LYS A 599 26.93 -6.25 11.59
C LYS A 599 25.71 -5.91 12.45
N SER A 600 25.50 -4.64 12.81
CA SER A 600 24.37 -4.19 13.62
C SER A 600 23.10 -3.94 12.82
N GLU A 601 23.19 -3.54 11.55
CA GLU A 601 22.02 -3.24 10.72
C GLU A 601 21.38 -4.49 10.10
N LEU A 602 22.16 -5.51 9.76
CA LEU A 602 21.68 -6.73 9.10
C LEU A 602 20.92 -7.68 10.05
N PHE A 603 21.19 -7.65 11.36
CA PHE A 603 20.71 -8.68 12.26
C PHE A 603 19.83 -8.20 13.44
N SER A 604 19.65 -6.90 13.64
CA SER A 604 19.10 -6.39 14.92
C SER A 604 17.78 -5.62 14.83
N ASN A 605 17.17 -5.43 13.69
CA ASN A 605 16.07 -4.45 13.59
C ASN A 605 14.72 -5.05 13.09
N TRP A 606 14.29 -6.18 13.66
CA TRP A 606 12.96 -6.74 13.44
C TRP A 606 11.85 -5.81 13.86
N ASP A 607 12.00 -5.13 15.00
CA ASP A 607 11.01 -4.22 15.56
C ASP A 607 10.70 -3.06 14.62
N ALA A 608 11.71 -2.49 13.98
CA ALA A 608 11.50 -1.40 13.01
C ALA A 608 10.67 -1.83 11.78
N ARG A 609 10.76 -3.11 11.37
CA ARG A 609 9.97 -3.65 10.24
C ARG A 609 8.53 -3.93 10.63
N SER A 610 8.31 -4.37 11.85
CA SER A 610 6.96 -4.53 12.41
C SER A 610 6.25 -3.19 12.50
N GLU A 611 6.94 -2.13 12.93
CA GLU A 611 6.42 -0.76 12.91
C GLU A 611 6.07 -0.29 11.49
N ASP A 612 6.93 -0.55 10.50
CA ASP A 612 6.68 -0.21 9.10
C ASP A 612 5.47 -0.99 8.52
N ILE A 613 5.28 -2.24 8.90
CA ILE A 613 4.09 -3.04 8.53
C ILE A 613 2.84 -2.39 9.13
N LEU A 614 2.84 -2.14 10.44
CA LEU A 614 1.70 -1.55 11.14
C LEU A 614 1.35 -0.17 10.58
N GLU A 615 2.35 0.71 10.38
CA GLU A 615 2.14 2.05 9.79
C GLU A 615 1.48 1.95 8.42
N THR A 616 1.96 1.06 7.55
CA THR A 616 1.37 0.90 6.22
C THR A 616 -0.05 0.35 6.27
N LEU A 617 -0.31 -0.67 7.09
CA LEU A 617 -1.65 -1.25 7.25
C LEU A 617 -2.63 -0.24 7.85
N GLU A 618 -2.22 0.55 8.84
CA GLU A 618 -3.01 1.64 9.41
C GLU A 618 -3.39 2.65 8.33
N ARG A 619 -2.42 3.06 7.50
CA ARG A 619 -2.58 4.13 6.52
C ARG A 619 -3.26 3.71 5.22
N ILE A 620 -3.42 2.41 4.90
CA ILE A 620 -4.25 2.00 3.75
C ILE A 620 -5.68 2.52 3.94
N PRO A 621 -6.19 3.39 3.04
CA PRO A 621 -7.54 3.95 3.19
C PRO A 621 -8.61 2.89 2.93
N LEU A 622 -9.80 3.06 3.51
CA LEU A 622 -10.96 2.18 3.20
C LEU A 622 -11.48 2.38 1.77
N ASP A 623 -11.10 3.47 1.15
CA ASP A 623 -11.37 3.74 -0.25
C ASP A 623 -10.19 3.32 -1.13
N LEU A 624 -10.37 2.23 -1.88
CA LEU A 624 -9.34 1.65 -2.75
C LEU A 624 -9.49 2.10 -4.22
N ILE A 625 -10.17 3.21 -4.47
CA ILE A 625 -10.20 3.81 -5.81
C ILE A 625 -8.83 4.41 -6.15
N GLY A 626 -8.42 4.28 -7.41
CA GLY A 626 -7.25 4.97 -7.94
C GLY A 626 -7.56 6.44 -8.24
N TYR A 627 -6.71 7.35 -7.73
CA TYR A 627 -6.84 8.80 -7.89
C TYR A 627 -5.64 9.38 -8.60
N GLU A 628 -5.87 10.38 -9.44
CA GLU A 628 -4.79 11.21 -9.94
C GLU A 628 -4.22 12.04 -8.79
N MET A 629 -2.90 11.97 -8.61
CA MET A 629 -2.17 12.73 -7.60
C MET A 629 -0.84 13.20 -8.15
N ASP A 630 -0.44 14.39 -7.72
CA ASP A 630 0.87 14.97 -8.02
C ASP A 630 1.53 15.42 -6.72
N ASN A 631 2.52 14.66 -6.28
CA ASN A 631 3.30 14.92 -5.07
C ASN A 631 4.57 15.76 -5.36
N THR A 632 4.85 16.16 -6.61
CA THR A 632 6.07 16.87 -6.97
C THR A 632 6.16 18.29 -6.44
N HIS A 633 5.06 18.85 -5.95
CA HIS A 633 5.01 20.19 -5.36
C HIS A 633 5.37 20.23 -3.88
N ARG A 634 5.60 19.09 -3.24
CA ARG A 634 5.80 18.99 -1.79
C ARG A 634 7.18 19.49 -1.40
N LEU A 635 7.25 20.12 -0.22
CA LEU A 635 8.49 20.64 0.38
C LEU A 635 9.31 19.56 1.09
N ASP A 636 8.67 18.47 1.50
CA ASP A 636 9.29 17.33 2.16
C ASP A 636 9.76 16.24 1.18
N ILE A 637 9.78 16.53 -0.12
CA ILE A 637 10.17 15.61 -1.18
C ILE A 637 11.44 16.06 -1.88
N GLN A 638 12.34 15.11 -2.10
CA GLN A 638 13.47 15.21 -3.01
C GLN A 638 13.12 14.51 -4.31
N ILE A 639 13.13 15.25 -5.42
CA ILE A 639 12.89 14.68 -6.75
C ILE A 639 14.16 13.97 -7.21
N ASP A 640 13.99 12.76 -7.75
CA ASP A 640 15.09 12.02 -8.35
C ASP A 640 15.40 12.59 -9.74
N GLU A 641 16.57 13.21 -9.86
CA GLU A 641 17.09 13.78 -11.10
C GLU A 641 18.16 12.89 -11.77
N THR A 642 18.30 11.63 -11.33
CA THR A 642 19.28 10.68 -11.89
C THR A 642 19.06 10.52 -13.40
N PRO A 643 20.12 10.65 -14.24
CA PRO A 643 19.99 10.48 -15.68
C PRO A 643 19.43 9.10 -16.06
N GLY A 644 18.36 9.08 -16.86
CA GLY A 644 17.67 7.85 -17.27
C GLY A 644 16.49 7.43 -16.38
N GLN A 645 16.33 8.06 -15.23
CA GLN A 645 15.18 7.82 -14.35
C GLN A 645 13.87 8.35 -14.97
N LYS A 646 12.77 7.69 -14.64
CA LYS A 646 11.43 8.18 -15.03
C LYS A 646 11.14 9.51 -14.35
N LYS A 647 10.52 10.43 -15.08
CA LYS A 647 10.07 11.71 -14.50
C LYS A 647 9.04 11.48 -13.39
N GLY A 648 9.16 12.27 -12.31
CA GLY A 648 8.23 12.22 -11.20
C GLY A 648 8.50 11.05 -10.25
N MET A 649 9.76 10.66 -10.13
CA MET A 649 10.25 9.80 -9.06
C MET A 649 10.87 10.66 -7.95
N GLY A 650 10.88 10.16 -6.73
CA GLY A 650 11.48 10.86 -5.61
C GLY A 650 11.08 10.25 -4.26
N TRP A 651 11.65 10.79 -3.21
CA TRP A 651 11.48 10.30 -1.84
C TRP A 651 11.34 11.47 -0.87
N ARG A 652 10.85 11.19 0.31
CA ARG A 652 10.77 12.17 1.40
C ARG A 652 12.17 12.53 1.91
N ASN A 653 12.29 13.67 2.58
CA ASN A 653 13.56 14.12 3.18
C ASN A 653 14.14 13.12 4.21
N ASP A 654 13.32 12.23 4.76
CA ASP A 654 13.74 11.10 5.59
C ASP A 654 14.15 9.84 4.79
N SER A 655 14.28 9.95 3.47
CA SER A 655 14.60 8.90 2.49
C SER A 655 13.52 7.81 2.27
N TYR A 656 12.36 7.91 2.91
CA TYR A 656 11.26 6.97 2.69
C TYR A 656 10.32 7.42 1.55
N ALA A 657 9.61 6.48 1.00
CA ALA A 657 8.56 6.76 0.04
C ALA A 657 7.40 7.55 0.66
N VAL A 658 6.61 8.21 -0.17
CA VAL A 658 5.36 8.86 0.25
C VAL A 658 4.44 7.81 0.88
N PRO A 659 3.78 8.08 2.01
CA PRO A 659 2.86 7.14 2.64
C PRO A 659 1.71 6.71 1.73
N VAL A 660 1.21 5.48 1.91
CA VAL A 660 0.25 4.84 1.00
C VAL A 660 -1.07 5.61 0.84
N ASP A 661 -1.56 6.28 1.87
CA ASP A 661 -2.79 7.12 1.83
C ASP A 661 -2.61 8.46 1.10
N GLU A 662 -1.37 8.82 0.80
CA GLU A 662 -0.97 10.01 0.06
C GLU A 662 -0.49 9.67 -1.36
N ARG A 663 -0.70 8.41 -1.83
CA ARG A 663 -0.44 7.94 -3.19
C ARG A 663 -1.73 7.83 -3.99
N GLY A 664 -1.62 7.96 -5.30
CA GLY A 664 -2.76 7.74 -6.19
C GLY A 664 -3.23 6.29 -6.21
N HIS A 665 -2.30 5.35 -6.11
CA HIS A 665 -2.56 3.92 -5.91
C HIS A 665 -2.35 3.50 -4.46
N VAL A 666 -3.18 2.56 -4.03
CA VAL A 666 -3.03 1.86 -2.74
C VAL A 666 -2.51 0.43 -2.91
N ARG A 667 -2.21 0.00 -4.13
CA ARG A 667 -1.62 -1.31 -4.43
C ARG A 667 -0.15 -1.33 -4.01
N LEU A 668 0.23 -2.37 -3.27
CA LEU A 668 1.60 -2.54 -2.79
C LEU A 668 2.56 -3.13 -3.84
N ASP A 669 2.07 -3.55 -5.00
CA ASP A 669 2.87 -3.97 -6.16
C ASP A 669 3.20 -2.80 -7.12
N ARG A 670 3.07 -1.56 -6.65
CA ARG A 670 3.40 -0.34 -7.40
C ARG A 670 4.53 0.40 -6.72
N ASP A 671 5.28 1.17 -7.51
CA ASP A 671 6.43 1.90 -7.03
C ASP A 671 6.04 2.99 -6.03
N GLY A 672 6.48 2.83 -4.79
CA GLY A 672 6.24 3.79 -3.71
C GLY A 672 6.95 5.13 -3.90
N PHE A 673 8.01 5.18 -4.72
CA PHE A 673 8.75 6.39 -5.05
C PHE A 673 8.16 7.17 -6.22
N ALA A 674 7.11 6.64 -6.88
CA ALA A 674 6.39 7.41 -7.88
C ALA A 674 5.62 8.57 -7.23
N LEU A 675 5.86 9.79 -7.71
CA LEU A 675 5.23 11.02 -7.22
C LEU A 675 4.06 11.47 -8.10
N LEU A 676 4.08 11.06 -9.39
CA LEU A 676 3.06 11.41 -10.38
C LEU A 676 2.18 10.20 -10.69
N TYR A 677 0.90 10.32 -10.40
CA TYR A 677 -0.11 9.30 -10.66
C TYR A 677 -1.17 9.84 -11.63
N ARG A 678 -0.81 9.90 -12.92
CA ARG A 678 -1.72 10.39 -13.97
C ARG A 678 -2.54 9.28 -14.64
N GLU A 679 -2.08 8.03 -14.56
CA GLU A 679 -2.65 6.88 -15.28
C GLU A 679 -3.42 5.90 -14.38
N VAL A 680 -3.92 6.36 -13.24
CA VAL A 680 -4.62 5.51 -12.25
C VAL A 680 -6.13 5.36 -12.51
N GLY A 681 -6.55 5.49 -13.76
CA GLY A 681 -7.95 5.28 -14.15
C GLY A 681 -8.89 6.45 -13.87
N GLY A 682 -8.37 7.63 -13.47
CA GLY A 682 -9.18 8.84 -13.31
C GLY A 682 -10.39 8.67 -12.40
N GLY A 683 -10.26 7.94 -11.30
CA GLY A 683 -11.38 7.62 -10.40
C GLY A 683 -12.28 6.48 -10.89
N LYS A 684 -11.89 5.74 -11.95
CA LYS A 684 -12.66 4.63 -12.50
C LYS A 684 -12.16 3.25 -12.13
N SER A 685 -10.97 3.14 -11.52
CA SER A 685 -10.40 1.86 -11.09
C SER A 685 -10.58 1.70 -9.60
N GLU A 686 -11.21 0.61 -9.16
CA GLU A 686 -11.28 0.20 -7.76
C GLU A 686 -10.50 -1.10 -7.58
N GLN A 687 -9.67 -1.16 -6.54
CA GLN A 687 -8.85 -2.31 -6.18
C GLN A 687 -9.54 -3.17 -5.13
N GLU A 688 -9.18 -4.44 -5.09
CA GLU A 688 -9.59 -5.39 -4.06
C GLU A 688 -8.73 -5.26 -2.79
N GLY A 689 -9.19 -5.85 -1.67
CA GLY A 689 -8.56 -5.73 -0.37
C GLY A 689 -7.33 -6.64 -0.13
N THR A 690 -6.87 -7.40 -1.14
CA THR A 690 -5.79 -8.40 -0.98
C THR A 690 -4.49 -7.79 -0.47
N PHE A 691 -4.14 -6.58 -0.91
CA PHE A 691 -2.93 -5.88 -0.47
C PHE A 691 -2.97 -5.37 0.97
N TYR A 692 -4.12 -5.48 1.65
CA TYR A 692 -4.24 -5.37 3.09
C TYR A 692 -4.25 -6.75 3.76
N LEU A 693 -5.10 -7.66 3.26
CA LEU A 693 -5.38 -8.94 3.88
C LEU A 693 -4.16 -9.86 3.93
N LEU A 694 -3.41 -9.95 2.83
CA LEU A 694 -2.26 -10.83 2.74
C LEU A 694 -1.14 -10.43 3.71
N PRO A 695 -0.61 -9.19 3.70
CA PRO A 695 0.41 -8.79 4.66
C PRO A 695 -0.08 -8.85 6.11
N TYR A 696 -1.33 -8.51 6.40
CA TYR A 696 -1.88 -8.57 7.75
C TYR A 696 -1.87 -9.99 8.32
N TYR A 697 -2.50 -10.94 7.63
CA TYR A 697 -2.58 -12.32 8.14
C TYR A 697 -1.25 -13.06 8.07
N MET A 698 -0.42 -12.78 7.07
CA MET A 698 0.94 -13.31 6.98
C MET A 698 1.81 -12.82 8.15
N SER A 699 1.71 -11.52 8.50
CA SER A 699 2.45 -10.95 9.62
C SER A 699 2.01 -11.52 10.98
N LEU A 700 0.70 -11.76 11.16
CA LEU A 700 0.18 -12.47 12.34
C LEU A 700 0.69 -13.90 12.41
N TYR A 701 0.67 -14.63 11.30
CA TYR A 701 1.15 -16.02 11.24
C TYR A 701 2.63 -16.14 11.62
N HIS A 702 3.45 -15.21 11.14
CA HIS A 702 4.88 -15.16 11.46
C HIS A 702 5.19 -14.42 12.77
N ASN A 703 4.20 -14.04 13.56
CA ASN A 703 4.37 -13.29 14.82
C ASN A 703 5.17 -11.99 14.67
N LEU A 704 5.08 -11.34 13.52
CA LEU A 704 5.70 -10.03 13.27
C LEU A 704 4.90 -8.88 13.88
N ILE A 705 3.61 -9.07 14.03
CA ILE A 705 2.67 -8.13 14.67
C ILE A 705 1.78 -8.90 15.65
N GLN A 706 1.19 -8.19 16.59
CA GLN A 706 0.21 -8.72 17.54
C GLN A 706 -1.23 -8.45 17.04
N LYS A 707 -2.18 -9.28 17.53
CA LYS A 707 -3.60 -9.12 17.22
C LYS A 707 -4.17 -7.82 17.79
#